data_d10cc9e62f003c28856554a54ca45bdb
#
_entry.id   d10cc9e62f003c28856554a54ca45bdb
#
_cell.length_a   1.000
_cell.length_b   1.000
_cell.length_c   1.000
_cell.angle_alpha   90.00
_cell.angle_beta   90.00
_cell.angle_gamma   90.00
#
_symmetry.space_group_name_H-M   'P 1'
#
loop_
_entity.id
_entity.type
_entity.pdbx_description
1 polymer ?
#
loop_
_entity_poly.entity_id
_entity_poly.type
_entity_poly.pdbx_seq_one_letter_code
_entity_poly.pdbx_strand_id
1 'polypeptide(L)'
;MISLRNFALRRGERLLLSNVDLTLHAGYRVGVVGRNGAGKSSLFAAVRGELEADKGDVSLPGKIRIADVAQETPALAERAIDFVLGGDDVVAAVLAEEAAASAAEDWEAVANAHQKMAELGAYDAEARAGKLLHGLGFAADTHHRAVAEFSGGWRARLNLARALMMPSDLLLLDEPTNHLDLDAVYWLEQWLLKYPGTLLLISHDREFLDNVATHTLHLHGGTARLYPGGYTDFERQRAEHLRQQQIAHEKEQAERAHLQSFIDRFKAQASKATQAQSRIKRLAKMSGTEAVRAEREFRIEFSEPAKLPFSLIRLNHVDAGYGPDARILSDVDFGLEAGQRVGLLGPNGAGKTTLVKTIVGELAPLCGERSAHPDLRIGYFAQHTVESLREGATPMDHFRDIDPDGVNQNFRDFLGKWNFAGDRAFESVDGFSGGERARLALALIAWQKPNVLLLDEPTNHLDLEMREALAEALSVFEGAIVMVSHDRHLIGLVCDTFWRVADGVVEPFAGDLDEYAAWLRTRASAQGARAKAEREALAEAEANRHKAPAAAPAPAPVVLRAGGKKPANPVKLAAAEKKVGELEAQLAELDAAMADPAVFADAGKLASLSQQRENMAQRLEQAEADWLAMIDS
;
A
#
# COMPACT_ATOMS: atom_id res chain seq x y z
N MET A 1 28.95 0.20 -1.55
CA MET A 1 28.90 1.66 -1.42
C MET A 1 28.63 2.24 -2.81
N ILE A 2 27.56 3.00 -2.96
CA ILE A 2 27.17 3.66 -4.20
C ILE A 2 27.57 5.13 -4.04
N SER A 3 28.26 5.71 -5.02
CA SER A 3 28.64 7.12 -4.94
C SER A 3 28.32 7.87 -6.23
N LEU A 4 27.72 9.04 -6.06
CA LEU A 4 27.51 10.05 -7.09
C LEU A 4 28.52 11.16 -6.83
N ARG A 5 29.27 11.58 -7.87
CA ARG A 5 30.27 12.66 -7.73
C ARG A 5 30.04 13.71 -8.80
N ASN A 6 29.82 14.94 -8.36
CA ASN A 6 29.51 16.07 -9.22
C ASN A 6 28.45 15.71 -10.28
N PHE A 7 27.48 14.89 -9.85
CA PHE A 7 26.51 14.25 -10.72
C PHE A 7 25.45 15.26 -11.18
N ALA A 8 25.21 15.29 -12.48
CA ALA A 8 24.09 16.01 -13.08
C ALA A 8 23.30 15.09 -13.99
N LEU A 9 21.98 15.23 -13.98
CA LEU A 9 21.07 14.40 -14.72
C LEU A 9 20.09 15.25 -15.52
N ARG A 10 19.91 14.91 -16.79
CA ARG A 10 19.00 15.58 -17.70
C ARG A 10 18.05 14.57 -18.33
N ARG A 11 16.81 14.98 -18.59
CA ARG A 11 15.86 14.21 -19.37
C ARG A 11 15.31 15.09 -20.50
N GLY A 12 15.69 14.82 -21.73
CA GLY A 12 15.49 15.73 -22.85
C GLY A 12 16.17 17.07 -22.59
N GLU A 13 15.46 18.17 -22.73
CA GLU A 13 15.99 19.52 -22.48
C GLU A 13 16.00 19.92 -21.00
N ARG A 14 15.28 19.20 -20.14
CA ARG A 14 15.11 19.56 -18.74
C ARG A 14 16.24 19.01 -17.87
N LEU A 15 16.97 19.91 -17.20
CA LEU A 15 17.94 19.57 -16.15
C LEU A 15 17.15 19.19 -14.88
N LEU A 16 17.33 17.96 -14.39
CA LEU A 16 16.65 17.42 -13.23
C LEU A 16 17.48 17.54 -11.97
N LEU A 17 18.77 17.20 -12.06
CA LEU A 17 19.73 17.25 -10.95
C LEU A 17 21.02 17.91 -11.41
N SER A 18 21.69 18.63 -10.52
CA SER A 18 22.97 19.29 -10.76
C SER A 18 23.84 19.29 -9.52
N ASN A 19 25.15 19.08 -9.72
CA ASN A 19 26.17 19.13 -8.66
C ASN A 19 25.82 18.28 -7.43
N VAL A 20 25.33 17.04 -7.66
CA VAL A 20 25.00 16.11 -6.58
C VAL A 20 26.24 15.31 -6.19
N ASP A 21 26.65 15.45 -4.93
CA ASP A 21 27.63 14.60 -4.27
C ASP A 21 26.95 13.79 -3.19
N LEU A 22 26.88 12.48 -3.38
CA LEU A 22 26.12 11.57 -2.52
C LEU A 22 26.88 10.25 -2.36
N THR A 23 26.85 9.71 -1.15
CA THR A 23 27.39 8.39 -0.85
C THR A 23 26.36 7.58 -0.07
N LEU A 24 26.01 6.41 -0.60
CA LEU A 24 25.13 5.44 0.05
C LEU A 24 25.96 4.22 0.47
N HIS A 25 25.90 3.88 1.75
CA HIS A 25 26.61 2.73 2.29
C HIS A 25 25.82 1.44 2.10
N ALA A 26 26.52 0.31 2.08
CA ALA A 26 25.88 -1.00 2.02
C ALA A 26 24.95 -1.22 3.23
N GLY A 27 23.81 -1.84 2.98
CA GLY A 27 22.79 -2.10 4.00
C GLY A 27 21.90 -0.90 4.36
N TYR A 28 22.10 0.27 3.73
CA TYR A 28 21.16 1.37 3.90
C TYR A 28 19.83 1.06 3.23
N ARG A 29 18.74 1.39 3.91
CA ARG A 29 17.40 1.44 3.32
C ARG A 29 17.04 2.92 3.16
N VAL A 30 17.04 3.38 1.91
CA VAL A 30 16.93 4.80 1.56
C VAL A 30 15.58 5.08 0.91
N GLY A 31 14.73 5.84 1.59
CA GLY A 31 13.52 6.40 1.01
C GLY A 31 13.85 7.61 0.13
N VAL A 32 13.48 7.58 -1.15
CA VAL A 32 13.73 8.67 -2.10
C VAL A 32 12.44 9.49 -2.25
N VAL A 33 12.48 10.73 -1.76
CA VAL A 33 11.32 11.62 -1.71
C VAL A 33 11.56 12.90 -2.51
N GLY A 34 10.48 13.52 -2.96
CA GLY A 34 10.48 14.75 -3.74
C GLY A 34 9.26 14.85 -4.62
N ARG A 35 8.96 16.05 -5.13
CA ARG A 35 7.79 16.34 -5.97
C ARG A 35 7.78 15.48 -7.24
N ASN A 36 6.60 15.32 -7.83
CA ASN A 36 6.49 14.69 -9.14
C ASN A 36 7.30 15.48 -10.17
N GLY A 37 8.07 14.75 -11.00
CA GLY A 37 9.00 15.36 -11.96
C GLY A 37 10.32 15.88 -11.37
N ALA A 38 10.64 15.63 -10.08
CA ALA A 38 11.93 15.98 -9.48
C ALA A 38 13.10 15.09 -9.94
N GLY A 39 12.81 14.00 -10.66
CA GLY A 39 13.84 13.10 -11.21
C GLY A 39 14.05 11.81 -10.42
N LYS A 40 13.12 11.40 -9.56
CA LYS A 40 13.23 10.17 -8.74
C LYS A 40 13.46 8.92 -9.61
N SER A 41 12.54 8.60 -10.53
CA SER A 41 12.68 7.44 -11.44
C SER A 41 13.84 7.61 -12.43
N SER A 42 14.20 8.86 -12.81
CA SER A 42 15.38 9.12 -13.64
C SER A 42 16.68 8.83 -12.89
N LEU A 43 16.73 9.08 -11.59
CA LEU A 43 17.86 8.69 -10.74
C LEU A 43 18.00 7.15 -10.70
N PHE A 44 16.89 6.41 -10.60
CA PHE A 44 16.92 4.94 -10.67
C PHE A 44 17.44 4.46 -12.02
N ALA A 45 16.96 5.06 -13.13
CA ALA A 45 17.46 4.73 -14.47
C ALA A 45 18.98 5.01 -14.61
N ALA A 46 19.49 6.09 -14.01
CA ALA A 46 20.92 6.39 -13.99
C ALA A 46 21.71 5.37 -13.13
N VAL A 47 21.15 4.92 -12.01
CA VAL A 47 21.79 3.86 -11.17
C VAL A 47 21.81 2.52 -11.91
N ARG A 48 20.79 2.19 -12.71
CA ARG A 48 20.77 1.00 -13.57
C ARG A 48 21.69 1.11 -14.79
N GLY A 49 22.21 2.31 -15.09
CA GLY A 49 23.02 2.56 -16.28
C GLY A 49 22.22 2.73 -17.58
N GLU A 50 20.89 2.88 -17.50
CA GLU A 50 19.98 3.12 -18.65
C GLU A 50 19.98 4.58 -19.09
N LEU A 51 20.34 5.49 -18.18
CA LEU A 51 20.40 6.91 -18.44
C LEU A 51 21.80 7.42 -18.08
N GLU A 52 22.50 7.97 -19.06
CA GLU A 52 23.83 8.54 -18.86
C GLU A 52 23.77 9.86 -18.07
N ALA A 53 24.78 10.08 -17.23
CA ALA A 53 24.96 11.35 -16.52
C ALA A 53 25.31 12.47 -17.52
N ASP A 54 24.68 13.64 -17.37
CA ASP A 54 25.05 14.86 -18.12
C ASP A 54 26.44 15.36 -17.69
N LYS A 55 26.78 15.21 -16.40
CA LYS A 55 28.08 15.47 -15.81
C LYS A 55 28.33 14.55 -14.62
N GLY A 56 29.60 14.33 -14.32
CA GLY A 56 30.01 13.49 -13.20
C GLY A 56 29.79 12.02 -13.45
N ASP A 57 29.86 11.22 -12.39
CA ASP A 57 29.85 9.77 -12.48
C ASP A 57 28.98 9.13 -11.40
N VAL A 58 28.33 8.00 -11.76
CA VAL A 58 27.72 7.05 -10.84
C VAL A 58 28.68 5.90 -10.66
N SER A 59 29.25 5.75 -9.47
CA SER A 59 30.18 4.66 -9.15
C SER A 59 29.46 3.59 -8.34
N LEU A 60 29.38 2.38 -8.90
CA LEU A 60 28.84 1.19 -8.28
C LEU A 60 29.97 0.20 -7.98
N PRO A 61 29.86 -0.66 -6.94
CA PRO A 61 30.79 -1.77 -6.74
C PRO A 61 30.79 -2.70 -7.95
N GLY A 62 31.97 -3.17 -8.35
CA GLY A 62 32.07 -4.15 -9.45
C GLY A 62 31.25 -5.42 -9.13
N LYS A 63 30.48 -5.92 -10.10
CA LYS A 63 29.62 -7.12 -10.00
C LYS A 63 28.43 -7.01 -9.04
N ILE A 64 27.95 -5.78 -8.72
CA ILE A 64 26.73 -5.61 -7.95
C ILE A 64 25.54 -6.16 -8.73
N ARG A 65 24.71 -6.98 -8.09
CA ARG A 65 23.45 -7.46 -8.66
C ARG A 65 22.35 -6.48 -8.28
N ILE A 66 21.71 -5.91 -9.29
CA ILE A 66 20.64 -4.95 -9.12
C ILE A 66 19.33 -5.65 -9.46
N ALA A 67 18.37 -5.64 -8.53
CA ALA A 67 17.00 -6.01 -8.80
C ALA A 67 16.13 -4.76 -8.86
N ASP A 68 15.21 -4.71 -9.79
CA ASP A 68 14.23 -3.65 -9.94
C ASP A 68 12.87 -4.21 -10.38
N VAL A 69 11.83 -3.42 -10.19
CA VAL A 69 10.47 -3.77 -10.63
C VAL A 69 10.24 -3.20 -12.03
N ALA A 70 9.99 -4.08 -13.00
CA ALA A 70 9.64 -3.65 -14.35
C ALA A 70 8.31 -2.86 -14.35
N GLN A 71 8.26 -1.76 -15.10
CA GLN A 71 7.07 -0.89 -15.18
C GLN A 71 5.88 -1.55 -15.88
N GLU A 72 6.14 -2.46 -16.82
CA GLU A 72 5.11 -3.16 -17.56
C GLU A 72 5.29 -4.68 -17.46
N THR A 73 4.19 -5.39 -17.27
CA THR A 73 4.15 -6.86 -17.34
C THR A 73 3.40 -7.26 -18.60
N PRO A 74 4.06 -7.87 -19.58
CA PRO A 74 3.38 -8.41 -20.75
C PRO A 74 2.39 -9.51 -20.31
N ALA A 75 1.31 -9.68 -21.09
CA ALA A 75 0.36 -10.76 -20.89
C ALA A 75 0.96 -12.07 -21.42
N LEU A 76 1.67 -12.80 -20.57
CA LEU A 76 2.35 -14.06 -20.90
C LEU A 76 1.45 -15.26 -20.64
N ALA A 77 1.61 -16.31 -21.43
CA ALA A 77 0.92 -17.59 -21.22
C ALA A 77 1.58 -18.45 -20.12
N GLU A 78 2.71 -18.01 -19.59
CA GLU A 78 3.46 -18.64 -18.49
C GLU A 78 2.67 -18.60 -17.19
N ARG A 79 2.83 -19.64 -16.34
CA ARG A 79 2.18 -19.68 -15.02
C ARG A 79 2.78 -18.64 -14.08
N ALA A 80 1.95 -18.08 -13.19
CA ALA A 80 2.39 -17.05 -12.24
C ALA A 80 3.60 -17.48 -11.39
N ILE A 81 3.63 -18.74 -10.94
CA ILE A 81 4.74 -19.26 -10.14
C ILE A 81 6.04 -19.36 -10.95
N ASP A 82 5.97 -19.80 -12.21
CA ASP A 82 7.15 -19.92 -13.09
C ASP A 82 7.69 -18.53 -13.45
N PHE A 83 6.79 -17.56 -13.68
CA PHE A 83 7.15 -16.16 -13.90
C PHE A 83 7.92 -15.56 -12.72
N VAL A 84 7.51 -15.87 -11.49
CA VAL A 84 8.21 -15.41 -10.27
C VAL A 84 9.54 -16.13 -10.10
N LEU A 85 9.59 -17.45 -10.33
CA LEU A 85 10.83 -18.26 -10.32
C LEU A 85 11.86 -17.72 -11.31
N GLY A 86 11.41 -17.26 -12.49
CA GLY A 86 12.25 -16.59 -13.49
C GLY A 86 12.90 -15.28 -13.03
N GLY A 87 12.61 -14.80 -11.80
CA GLY A 87 13.37 -13.72 -11.16
C GLY A 87 14.79 -14.14 -10.76
N ASP A 88 14.99 -15.41 -10.42
CA ASP A 88 16.32 -15.99 -10.19
C ASP A 88 16.75 -16.81 -11.42
N ASP A 89 17.33 -16.12 -12.41
CA ASP A 89 17.69 -16.69 -13.71
C ASP A 89 18.57 -17.96 -13.59
N VAL A 90 19.47 -17.99 -12.60
CA VAL A 90 20.38 -19.10 -12.39
C VAL A 90 19.62 -20.33 -11.88
N VAL A 91 18.75 -20.14 -10.92
CA VAL A 91 17.91 -21.21 -10.36
C VAL A 91 16.91 -21.69 -11.41
N ALA A 92 16.25 -20.78 -12.11
CA ALA A 92 15.29 -21.10 -13.17
C ALA A 92 15.94 -21.93 -14.30
N ALA A 93 17.17 -21.57 -14.71
CA ALA A 93 17.92 -22.33 -15.73
C ALA A 93 18.22 -23.77 -15.26
N VAL A 94 18.64 -23.96 -14.02
CA VAL A 94 18.96 -25.29 -13.48
C VAL A 94 17.71 -26.15 -13.31
N LEU A 95 16.60 -25.56 -12.89
CA LEU A 95 15.30 -26.26 -12.83
C LEU A 95 14.82 -26.69 -14.24
N ALA A 96 15.02 -25.83 -15.24
CA ALA A 96 14.71 -26.17 -16.64
C ALA A 96 15.66 -27.27 -17.20
N GLU A 97 16.95 -27.24 -16.87
CA GLU A 97 17.91 -28.30 -17.21
C GLU A 97 17.49 -29.64 -16.61
N GLU A 98 17.09 -29.68 -15.35
CA GLU A 98 16.62 -30.88 -14.67
C GLU A 98 15.36 -31.44 -15.34
N ALA A 99 14.35 -30.59 -15.58
CA ALA A 99 13.11 -31.00 -16.22
C ALA A 99 13.34 -31.54 -17.64
N ALA A 100 14.24 -30.92 -18.43
CA ALA A 100 14.60 -31.38 -19.77
C ALA A 100 15.36 -32.71 -19.74
N ALA A 101 16.32 -32.86 -18.81
CA ALA A 101 17.08 -34.10 -18.64
C ALA A 101 16.19 -35.26 -18.17
N SER A 102 15.28 -35.00 -17.24
CA SER A 102 14.28 -35.98 -16.78
C SER A 102 13.35 -36.42 -17.92
N ALA A 103 12.88 -35.49 -18.75
CA ALA A 103 12.03 -35.79 -19.91
C ALA A 103 12.79 -36.59 -21.00
N ALA A 104 14.11 -36.41 -21.11
CA ALA A 104 14.99 -37.15 -22.02
C ALA A 104 15.50 -38.49 -21.45
N GLU A 105 15.15 -38.82 -20.20
CA GLU A 105 15.65 -39.97 -19.44
C GLU A 105 17.19 -40.02 -19.34
N ASP A 106 17.86 -38.85 -19.40
CA ASP A 106 19.31 -38.69 -19.24
C ASP A 106 19.69 -38.56 -17.76
N TRP A 107 19.90 -39.70 -17.13
CA TRP A 107 20.17 -39.78 -15.69
C TRP A 107 21.50 -39.15 -15.26
N GLU A 108 22.49 -39.03 -16.17
CA GLU A 108 23.76 -38.35 -15.90
C GLU A 108 23.54 -36.83 -15.86
N ALA A 109 22.80 -36.29 -16.82
CA ALA A 109 22.41 -34.88 -16.82
C ALA A 109 21.51 -34.53 -15.62
N VAL A 110 20.56 -35.42 -15.23
CA VAL A 110 19.74 -35.27 -14.02
C VAL A 110 20.61 -35.19 -12.76
N ALA A 111 21.60 -36.09 -12.61
CA ALA A 111 22.50 -36.09 -11.45
C ALA A 111 23.33 -34.78 -11.38
N ASN A 112 23.82 -34.29 -12.52
CA ASN A 112 24.52 -33.01 -12.59
C ASN A 112 23.63 -31.80 -12.26
N ALA A 113 22.40 -31.81 -12.74
CA ALA A 113 21.42 -30.77 -12.40
C ALA A 113 21.09 -30.77 -10.89
N HIS A 114 20.89 -31.92 -10.28
CA HIS A 114 20.68 -32.04 -8.84
C HIS A 114 21.87 -31.56 -8.00
N GLN A 115 23.11 -31.81 -8.47
CA GLN A 115 24.28 -31.23 -7.80
C GLN A 115 24.25 -29.69 -7.83
N LYS A 116 24.01 -29.10 -9.01
CA LYS A 116 23.85 -27.64 -9.15
C LYS A 116 22.70 -27.11 -8.29
N MET A 117 21.56 -27.80 -8.23
CA MET A 117 20.43 -27.44 -7.38
C MET A 117 20.80 -27.41 -5.90
N ALA A 118 21.60 -28.38 -5.43
CA ALA A 118 22.10 -28.42 -4.06
C ALA A 118 23.05 -27.24 -3.75
N GLU A 119 23.96 -26.93 -4.67
CA GLU A 119 24.92 -25.81 -4.55
C GLU A 119 24.22 -24.44 -4.53
N LEU A 120 23.14 -24.27 -5.30
CA LEU A 120 22.38 -23.03 -5.42
C LEU A 120 21.21 -22.90 -4.43
N GLY A 121 20.91 -23.94 -3.64
CA GLY A 121 19.73 -23.97 -2.78
C GLY A 121 18.42 -23.89 -3.59
N ALA A 122 18.39 -24.53 -4.78
CA ALA A 122 17.24 -24.44 -5.68
C ALA A 122 16.05 -25.31 -5.26
N TYR A 123 16.24 -26.26 -4.33
CA TYR A 123 15.15 -27.16 -3.87
C TYR A 123 13.98 -26.43 -3.18
N ASP A 124 14.24 -25.30 -2.55
CA ASP A 124 13.20 -24.47 -1.91
C ASP A 124 12.76 -23.27 -2.75
N ALA A 125 13.22 -23.17 -4.00
CA ALA A 125 12.91 -22.02 -4.86
C ALA A 125 11.40 -21.88 -5.09
N GLU A 126 10.70 -22.99 -5.38
CA GLU A 126 9.24 -22.99 -5.57
C GLU A 126 8.50 -22.58 -4.28
N ALA A 127 8.96 -23.07 -3.12
CA ALA A 127 8.40 -22.69 -1.83
C ALA A 127 8.65 -21.21 -1.51
N ARG A 128 9.82 -20.66 -1.89
CA ARG A 128 10.12 -19.22 -1.78
C ARG A 128 9.21 -18.39 -2.69
N ALA A 129 9.06 -18.78 -3.96
CA ALA A 129 8.16 -18.12 -4.90
C ALA A 129 6.71 -18.17 -4.40
N GLY A 130 6.24 -19.32 -3.91
CA GLY A 130 4.92 -19.48 -3.32
C GLY A 130 4.70 -18.59 -2.08
N LYS A 131 5.70 -18.40 -1.23
CA LYS A 131 5.64 -17.47 -0.08
C LYS A 131 5.54 -16.01 -0.53
N LEU A 132 6.28 -15.61 -1.58
CA LEU A 132 6.20 -14.27 -2.16
C LEU A 132 4.82 -14.01 -2.74
N LEU A 133 4.29 -14.94 -3.54
CA LEU A 133 2.94 -14.84 -4.10
C LEU A 133 1.87 -14.74 -3.00
N HIS A 134 1.92 -15.64 -2.02
CA HIS A 134 0.97 -15.62 -0.91
C HIS A 134 1.03 -14.31 -0.12
N GLY A 135 2.24 -13.82 0.18
CA GLY A 135 2.44 -12.57 0.89
C GLY A 135 1.92 -11.33 0.14
N LEU A 136 1.91 -11.37 -1.18
CA LEU A 136 1.35 -10.33 -2.04
C LEU A 136 -0.14 -10.56 -2.36
N GLY A 137 -0.81 -11.49 -1.67
CA GLY A 137 -2.24 -11.68 -1.70
C GLY A 137 -2.75 -12.69 -2.74
N PHE A 138 -1.86 -13.43 -3.43
CA PHE A 138 -2.29 -14.47 -4.37
C PHE A 138 -2.75 -15.71 -3.63
N ALA A 139 -3.98 -16.15 -3.89
CA ALA A 139 -4.50 -17.40 -3.36
C ALA A 139 -3.74 -18.60 -4.00
N ALA A 140 -3.55 -19.65 -3.23
CA ALA A 140 -2.69 -20.78 -3.63
C ALA A 140 -3.16 -21.49 -4.93
N ASP A 141 -4.46 -21.53 -5.19
CA ASP A 141 -5.07 -22.06 -6.40
C ASP A 141 -4.77 -21.21 -7.65
N THR A 142 -4.44 -19.93 -7.46
CA THR A 142 -4.13 -19.00 -8.55
C THR A 142 -2.67 -19.04 -9.00
N HIS A 143 -1.76 -19.67 -8.25
CA HIS A 143 -0.33 -19.74 -8.57
C HIS A 143 -0.01 -20.40 -9.91
N HIS A 144 -0.88 -21.31 -10.36
CA HIS A 144 -0.72 -22.04 -11.62
C HIS A 144 -1.49 -21.43 -12.80
N ARG A 145 -2.19 -20.31 -12.60
CA ARG A 145 -2.88 -19.59 -13.67
C ARG A 145 -1.87 -18.82 -14.52
N ALA A 146 -2.22 -18.61 -15.80
CA ALA A 146 -1.39 -17.84 -16.71
C ALA A 146 -1.34 -16.36 -16.31
N VAL A 147 -0.17 -15.72 -16.46
CA VAL A 147 0.02 -14.29 -16.18
C VAL A 147 -0.98 -13.41 -16.94
N ALA A 148 -1.33 -13.81 -18.18
CA ALA A 148 -2.31 -13.11 -19.01
C ALA A 148 -3.72 -13.05 -18.42
N GLU A 149 -4.10 -14.00 -17.55
CA GLU A 149 -5.42 -14.05 -16.92
C GLU A 149 -5.60 -13.05 -15.77
N PHE A 150 -4.51 -12.45 -15.32
CA PHE A 150 -4.55 -11.48 -14.23
C PHE A 150 -4.78 -10.05 -14.74
N SER A 151 -5.48 -9.25 -13.95
CA SER A 151 -5.64 -7.82 -14.23
C SER A 151 -4.30 -7.06 -14.14
N GLY A 152 -4.25 -5.82 -14.64
CA GLY A 152 -3.05 -4.98 -14.62
C GLY A 152 -2.44 -4.84 -13.23
N GLY A 153 -3.26 -4.57 -12.20
CA GLY A 153 -2.79 -4.45 -10.82
C GLY A 153 -2.23 -5.76 -10.25
N TRP A 154 -2.84 -6.90 -10.57
CA TRP A 154 -2.31 -8.20 -10.18
C TRP A 154 -1.01 -8.54 -10.92
N ARG A 155 -0.89 -8.16 -12.20
CA ARG A 155 0.37 -8.32 -12.94
C ARG A 155 1.50 -7.44 -12.36
N ALA A 156 1.19 -6.22 -11.91
CA ALA A 156 2.16 -5.39 -11.21
C ALA A 156 2.67 -6.06 -9.91
N ARG A 157 1.79 -6.73 -9.16
CA ARG A 157 2.18 -7.54 -7.99
C ARG A 157 3.06 -8.74 -8.37
N LEU A 158 2.81 -9.38 -9.52
CA LEU A 158 3.67 -10.46 -10.03
C LEU A 158 5.07 -9.94 -10.37
N ASN A 159 5.18 -8.74 -10.97
CA ASN A 159 6.48 -8.10 -11.20
C ASN A 159 7.22 -7.82 -9.90
N LEU A 160 6.52 -7.33 -8.89
CA LEU A 160 7.11 -7.14 -7.57
C LEU A 160 7.60 -8.47 -6.99
N ALA A 161 6.78 -9.53 -7.02
CA ALA A 161 7.19 -10.87 -6.56
C ALA A 161 8.44 -11.37 -7.28
N ARG A 162 8.52 -11.19 -8.60
CA ARG A 162 9.66 -11.54 -9.42
C ARG A 162 10.93 -10.77 -9.02
N ALA A 163 10.82 -9.45 -8.79
CA ALA A 163 11.93 -8.62 -8.33
C ALA A 163 12.42 -9.04 -6.94
N LEU A 164 11.50 -9.39 -6.02
CA LEU A 164 11.84 -9.88 -4.69
C LEU A 164 12.43 -11.30 -4.70
N MET A 165 12.16 -12.10 -5.74
CA MET A 165 12.78 -13.43 -5.92
C MET A 165 14.22 -13.34 -6.38
N MET A 166 14.60 -12.26 -7.05
CA MET A 166 15.94 -12.06 -7.63
C MET A 166 17.00 -11.89 -6.52
N PRO A 167 18.06 -12.71 -6.49
CA PRO A 167 19.18 -12.51 -5.58
C PRO A 167 19.88 -11.19 -5.91
N SER A 168 19.83 -10.21 -5.01
CA SER A 168 20.32 -8.87 -5.28
C SER A 168 21.13 -8.29 -4.12
N ASP A 169 22.07 -7.41 -4.44
CA ASP A 169 22.86 -6.62 -3.49
C ASP A 169 22.29 -5.19 -3.36
N LEU A 170 21.57 -4.76 -4.42
CA LEU A 170 20.83 -3.50 -4.49
C LEU A 170 19.43 -3.78 -5.03
N LEU A 171 18.41 -3.36 -4.27
CA LEU A 171 17.01 -3.45 -4.66
C LEU A 171 16.46 -2.05 -4.91
N LEU A 172 15.90 -1.83 -6.09
CA LEU A 172 15.28 -0.57 -6.50
C LEU A 172 13.76 -0.77 -6.60
N LEU A 173 13.00 -0.08 -5.77
CA LEU A 173 11.53 -0.15 -5.76
C LEU A 173 10.96 1.23 -6.07
N ASP A 174 10.24 1.35 -7.18
CA ASP A 174 9.52 2.57 -7.57
C ASP A 174 8.03 2.38 -7.32
N GLU A 175 7.50 3.06 -6.29
CA GLU A 175 6.10 3.01 -5.84
C GLU A 175 5.55 1.58 -5.64
N PRO A 176 6.21 0.71 -4.85
CA PRO A 176 5.82 -0.70 -4.72
C PRO A 176 4.49 -0.88 -3.98
N THR A 177 4.02 0.12 -3.23
CA THR A 177 2.75 0.08 -2.50
C THR A 177 1.53 0.32 -3.39
N ASN A 178 1.74 0.86 -4.60
CA ASN A 178 0.65 1.03 -5.55
C ASN A 178 0.02 -0.33 -5.89
N HIS A 179 -1.30 -0.40 -5.89
CA HIS A 179 -2.08 -1.61 -6.15
C HIS A 179 -2.00 -2.72 -5.09
N LEU A 180 -1.27 -2.50 -3.97
CA LEU A 180 -1.28 -3.41 -2.83
C LEU A 180 -2.43 -3.05 -1.88
N ASP A 181 -3.04 -4.06 -1.26
CA ASP A 181 -3.91 -3.86 -0.11
C ASP A 181 -3.08 -3.78 1.18
N LEU A 182 -3.72 -3.37 2.27
CA LEU A 182 -3.05 -3.17 3.55
C LEU A 182 -2.30 -4.42 4.04
N ASP A 183 -2.82 -5.61 3.75
CA ASP A 183 -2.17 -6.88 4.10
C ASP A 183 -0.85 -7.07 3.35
N ALA A 184 -0.88 -6.86 2.04
CA ALA A 184 0.28 -6.99 1.19
C ALA A 184 1.34 -5.91 1.50
N VAL A 185 0.92 -4.67 1.83
CA VAL A 185 1.82 -3.60 2.27
C VAL A 185 2.52 -4.00 3.57
N TYR A 186 1.76 -4.45 4.59
CA TYR A 186 2.33 -4.90 5.86
C TYR A 186 3.31 -6.06 5.67
N TRP A 187 2.93 -7.05 4.84
CA TRP A 187 3.81 -8.18 4.55
C TRP A 187 5.10 -7.71 3.85
N LEU A 188 4.99 -6.79 2.89
CA LEU A 188 6.14 -6.21 2.18
C LEU A 188 7.07 -5.46 3.13
N GLU A 189 6.54 -4.66 4.07
CA GLU A 189 7.31 -4.01 5.13
C GLU A 189 8.16 -5.04 5.89
N GLN A 190 7.53 -6.12 6.38
CA GLN A 190 8.21 -7.15 7.15
C GLN A 190 9.28 -7.90 6.34
N TRP A 191 9.06 -8.06 5.04
CA TRP A 191 10.03 -8.65 4.12
C TRP A 191 11.23 -7.71 3.92
N LEU A 192 10.99 -6.43 3.63
CA LEU A 192 12.02 -5.42 3.41
C LEU A 192 12.87 -5.15 4.65
N LEU A 193 12.30 -5.24 5.85
CA LEU A 193 13.05 -5.12 7.10
C LEU A 193 14.09 -6.24 7.26
N LYS A 194 13.86 -7.41 6.67
CA LYS A 194 14.76 -8.58 6.70
C LYS A 194 15.72 -8.63 5.51
N TYR A 195 15.51 -7.76 4.53
CA TYR A 195 16.37 -7.73 3.34
C TYR A 195 17.81 -7.28 3.70
N PRO A 196 18.84 -8.08 3.39
CA PRO A 196 20.21 -7.81 3.84
C PRO A 196 20.96 -6.81 2.95
N GLY A 197 20.48 -6.58 1.72
CA GLY A 197 21.11 -5.69 0.73
C GLY A 197 20.83 -4.21 0.98
N THR A 198 21.25 -3.39 0.06
CA THR A 198 20.93 -1.96 0.03
C THR A 198 19.59 -1.76 -0.67
N LEU A 199 18.71 -0.97 -0.10
CA LEU A 199 17.41 -0.65 -0.66
C LEU A 199 17.33 0.83 -1.04
N LEU A 200 16.92 1.12 -2.27
CA LEU A 200 16.42 2.45 -2.66
C LEU A 200 14.94 2.31 -2.98
N LEU A 201 14.14 3.09 -2.28
CA LEU A 201 12.70 3.01 -2.31
C LEU A 201 12.09 4.37 -2.62
N ILE A 202 11.40 4.51 -3.74
CA ILE A 202 10.50 5.64 -3.99
C ILE A 202 9.14 5.24 -3.46
N SER A 203 8.57 6.02 -2.56
CA SER A 203 7.19 5.86 -2.12
C SER A 203 6.58 7.20 -1.72
N HIS A 204 5.28 7.29 -1.88
CA HIS A 204 4.45 8.39 -1.40
C HIS A 204 3.64 8.01 -0.14
N ASP A 205 3.91 6.86 0.45
CA ASP A 205 3.35 6.41 1.72
C ASP A 205 4.30 6.76 2.87
N ARG A 206 3.86 7.67 3.76
CA ARG A 206 4.67 8.18 4.90
C ARG A 206 4.97 7.08 5.89
N GLU A 207 3.95 6.33 6.30
CA GLU A 207 4.06 5.27 7.30
C GLU A 207 4.97 4.16 6.81
N PHE A 208 4.82 3.76 5.54
CA PHE A 208 5.70 2.79 4.91
C PHE A 208 7.17 3.25 4.89
N LEU A 209 7.42 4.54 4.56
CA LEU A 209 8.77 5.11 4.59
C LEU A 209 9.33 5.16 6.02
N ASP A 210 8.52 5.53 7.02
CA ASP A 210 8.96 5.58 8.42
C ASP A 210 9.28 4.18 8.97
N ASN A 211 8.49 3.17 8.58
CA ASN A 211 8.71 1.80 9.04
C ASN A 211 9.92 1.13 8.38
N VAL A 212 10.20 1.41 7.10
CA VAL A 212 11.22 0.70 6.33
C VAL A 212 12.54 1.46 6.23
N ALA A 213 12.51 2.78 5.99
CA ALA A 213 13.69 3.55 5.66
C ALA A 213 14.57 3.85 6.89
N THR A 214 15.88 3.72 6.73
CA THR A 214 16.89 4.19 7.70
C THR A 214 17.42 5.58 7.38
N HIS A 215 17.25 6.00 6.12
CA HIS A 215 17.67 7.31 5.61
C HIS A 215 16.64 7.80 4.58
N THR A 216 16.51 9.11 4.48
CA THR A 216 15.64 9.75 3.48
C THR A 216 16.48 10.62 2.54
N LEU A 217 16.42 10.33 1.24
CA LEU A 217 17.05 11.11 0.18
C LEU A 217 16.02 12.08 -0.43
N HIS A 218 16.19 13.37 -0.15
CA HIS A 218 15.29 14.40 -0.65
C HIS A 218 15.82 15.03 -1.93
N LEU A 219 15.05 14.93 -3.01
CA LEU A 219 15.28 15.58 -4.29
C LEU A 219 14.48 16.88 -4.37
N HIS A 220 15.18 18.03 -4.33
CA HIS A 220 14.53 19.35 -4.32
C HIS A 220 15.41 20.39 -4.99
N GLY A 221 14.79 21.27 -5.79
CA GLY A 221 15.50 22.40 -6.42
C GLY A 221 16.67 21.99 -7.31
N GLY A 222 16.62 20.81 -7.94
CA GLY A 222 17.70 20.28 -8.76
C GLY A 222 18.88 19.71 -7.97
N THR A 223 18.75 19.54 -6.65
CA THR A 223 19.77 18.96 -5.78
C THR A 223 19.26 17.70 -5.08
N ALA A 224 20.15 16.94 -4.48
CA ALA A 224 19.82 15.78 -3.68
C ALA A 224 20.51 15.85 -2.32
N ARG A 225 19.79 15.63 -1.23
CA ARG A 225 20.34 15.63 0.12
C ARG A 225 19.87 14.44 0.92
N LEU A 226 20.80 13.75 1.56
CA LEU A 226 20.54 12.59 2.42
C LEU A 226 20.34 13.05 3.87
N TYR A 227 19.28 12.57 4.50
CA TYR A 227 18.96 12.78 5.90
C TYR A 227 18.92 11.43 6.62
N PRO A 228 19.45 11.33 7.85
CA PRO A 228 19.25 10.13 8.68
C PRO A 228 17.84 10.08 9.22
N GLY A 229 17.29 8.85 9.28
CA GLY A 229 15.92 8.58 9.76
C GLY A 229 14.88 8.40 8.66
N GLY A 230 13.66 8.10 9.06
CA GLY A 230 12.49 7.96 8.20
C GLY A 230 11.96 9.29 7.69
N TYR A 231 10.74 9.28 7.16
CA TYR A 231 10.12 10.47 6.57
C TYR A 231 9.82 11.54 7.64
N THR A 232 9.28 11.15 8.78
CA THR A 232 8.97 12.07 9.90
C THR A 232 10.23 12.73 10.45
N ASP A 233 11.34 11.99 10.58
CA ASP A 233 12.61 12.56 11.00
C ASP A 233 13.17 13.56 9.98
N PHE A 234 13.03 13.24 8.68
CA PHE A 234 13.41 14.13 7.59
C PHE A 234 12.62 15.45 7.65
N GLU A 235 11.29 15.41 7.81
CA GLU A 235 10.46 16.62 7.88
C GLU A 235 10.89 17.53 9.03
N ARG A 236 11.11 16.96 10.22
CA ARG A 236 11.59 17.69 11.38
C ARG A 236 12.95 18.36 11.12
N GLN A 237 13.90 17.64 10.53
CA GLN A 237 15.23 18.16 10.19
C GLN A 237 15.15 19.23 9.09
N ARG A 238 14.29 19.06 8.09
CA ARG A 238 14.04 20.04 7.02
C ARG A 238 13.45 21.32 7.59
N ALA A 239 12.41 21.21 8.43
CA ALA A 239 11.76 22.37 9.05
C ALA A 239 12.75 23.17 9.90
N GLU A 240 13.58 22.51 10.71
CA GLU A 240 14.60 23.18 11.52
C GLU A 240 15.67 23.85 10.64
N HIS A 241 16.10 23.20 9.56
CA HIS A 241 17.06 23.78 8.62
C HIS A 241 16.51 25.03 7.93
N LEU A 242 15.25 25.00 7.46
CA LEU A 242 14.59 26.15 6.85
C LEU A 242 14.44 27.30 7.86
N ARG A 243 14.09 27.00 9.11
CA ARG A 243 14.01 27.99 10.19
C ARG A 243 15.36 28.66 10.45
N GLN A 244 16.45 27.88 10.48
CA GLN A 244 17.78 28.40 10.66
C GLN A 244 18.23 29.28 9.48
N GLN A 245 17.91 28.89 8.26
CA GLN A 245 18.16 29.69 7.06
C GLN A 245 17.40 31.04 7.11
N GLN A 246 16.12 31.00 7.51
CA GLN A 246 15.31 32.20 7.65
C GLN A 246 15.89 33.17 8.69
N ILE A 247 16.26 32.67 9.87
CA ILE A 247 16.92 33.49 10.91
C ILE A 247 18.24 34.05 10.41
N ALA A 248 19.04 33.27 9.68
CA ALA A 248 20.31 33.74 9.12
C ALA A 248 20.08 34.86 8.08
N HIS A 249 19.07 34.67 7.20
CA HIS A 249 18.68 35.68 6.22
C HIS A 249 18.20 36.97 6.87
N GLU A 250 17.35 36.93 7.88
CA GLU A 250 16.85 38.09 8.63
C GLU A 250 18.00 38.84 9.30
N LYS A 251 18.95 38.13 9.93
CA LYS A 251 20.15 38.74 10.54
C LYS A 251 21.02 39.42 9.48
N GLU A 252 21.21 38.77 8.33
CA GLU A 252 22.00 39.37 7.23
C GLU A 252 21.31 40.61 6.68
N GLN A 253 19.99 40.60 6.48
CA GLN A 253 19.20 41.75 6.04
C GLN A 253 19.29 42.92 7.07
N ALA A 254 19.17 42.61 8.36
CA ALA A 254 19.34 43.62 9.42
C ALA A 254 20.74 44.22 9.43
N GLU A 255 21.79 43.39 9.24
CA GLU A 255 23.16 43.87 9.15
C GLU A 255 23.39 44.74 7.90
N ARG A 256 22.86 44.33 6.75
CA ARG A 256 22.88 45.12 5.50
C ARG A 256 22.19 46.46 5.68
N ALA A 257 20.98 46.48 6.25
CA ALA A 257 20.26 47.73 6.53
C ALA A 257 21.03 48.64 7.47
N HIS A 258 21.64 48.08 8.52
CA HIS A 258 22.49 48.84 9.45
C HIS A 258 23.74 49.43 8.77
N LEU A 259 24.45 48.64 7.96
CA LEU A 259 25.61 49.11 7.21
C LEU A 259 25.23 50.19 6.19
N GLN A 260 24.11 49.99 5.47
CA GLN A 260 23.60 50.98 4.50
C GLN A 260 23.22 52.29 5.18
N SER A 261 22.47 52.25 6.30
CA SER A 261 22.07 53.44 7.04
C SER A 261 23.28 54.25 7.56
N PHE A 262 24.34 53.55 7.99
CA PHE A 262 25.58 54.20 8.39
C PHE A 262 26.29 54.86 7.21
N ILE A 263 26.38 54.15 6.05
CA ILE A 263 26.99 54.70 4.82
C ILE A 263 26.24 55.98 4.41
N ASP A 264 24.91 55.92 4.35
CA ASP A 264 24.08 57.06 3.92
C ASP A 264 24.22 58.26 4.84
N ARG A 265 24.32 58.04 6.18
CA ARG A 265 24.50 59.13 7.18
C ARG A 265 25.87 59.75 7.13
N PHE A 266 26.93 58.98 6.85
CA PHE A 266 28.30 59.44 7.02
C PHE A 266 29.13 59.57 5.73
N LYS A 267 28.56 59.21 4.57
CA LYS A 267 29.22 59.28 3.25
C LYS A 267 29.79 60.64 2.89
N ALA A 268 29.15 61.72 3.34
CA ALA A 268 29.58 63.13 3.06
C ALA A 268 30.53 63.75 4.10
N GLN A 269 30.82 63.03 5.21
CA GLN A 269 31.70 63.60 6.29
C GLN A 269 33.14 63.13 6.09
N ALA A 270 34.06 64.12 5.84
CA ALA A 270 35.45 63.82 5.58
C ALA A 270 36.17 63.07 6.74
N SER A 271 35.80 63.38 8.01
CA SER A 271 36.36 62.70 9.19
C SER A 271 35.99 61.23 9.34
N LYS A 272 34.92 60.76 8.67
CA LYS A 272 34.44 59.39 8.73
C LYS A 272 34.47 58.63 7.36
N ALA A 273 35.06 59.30 6.34
CA ALA A 273 35.14 58.75 4.98
C ALA A 273 35.83 57.36 4.92
N THR A 274 36.90 57.14 5.65
CA THR A 274 37.62 55.86 5.71
C THR A 274 36.78 54.78 6.34
N GLN A 275 36.00 55.08 7.37
CA GLN A 275 35.08 54.12 8.00
C GLN A 275 33.91 53.79 7.08
N ALA A 276 33.36 54.76 6.35
CA ALA A 276 32.32 54.53 5.36
C ALA A 276 32.81 53.64 4.21
N GLN A 277 34.03 53.90 3.69
CA GLN A 277 34.64 53.02 2.65
C GLN A 277 34.88 51.60 3.13
N SER A 278 35.33 51.40 4.38
CA SER A 278 35.48 50.04 4.94
C SER A 278 34.14 49.30 5.01
N ARG A 279 33.04 49.98 5.39
CA ARG A 279 31.69 49.39 5.44
C ARG A 279 31.10 49.15 4.07
N ILE A 280 31.37 49.99 3.07
CA ILE A 280 31.03 49.74 1.65
C ILE A 280 31.71 48.47 1.17
N LYS A 281 33.02 48.28 1.46
CA LYS A 281 33.73 47.04 1.11
C LYS A 281 33.18 45.82 1.83
N ARG A 282 32.72 45.95 3.10
CA ARG A 282 32.07 44.88 3.85
C ARG A 282 30.72 44.55 3.24
N LEU A 283 29.88 45.53 2.91
CA LEU A 283 28.59 45.36 2.25
C LEU A 283 28.75 44.66 0.88
N ALA A 284 29.76 45.03 0.09
CA ALA A 284 30.05 44.41 -1.20
C ALA A 284 30.56 42.97 -1.10
N LYS A 285 31.16 42.58 0.03
CA LYS A 285 31.62 41.22 0.32
C LYS A 285 30.54 40.34 0.93
N MET A 286 29.45 40.91 1.43
CA MET A 286 28.30 40.11 1.92
C MET A 286 27.62 39.46 0.70
N SER A 287 27.90 38.17 0.51
CA SER A 287 27.15 37.35 -0.41
C SER A 287 25.74 37.27 0.12
N GLY A 288 24.75 37.68 -0.68
CA GLY A 288 23.36 37.59 -0.25
C GLY A 288 23.00 36.14 0.04
N THR A 289 22.62 35.83 1.27
CA THR A 289 21.87 34.60 1.56
C THR A 289 20.59 34.71 0.78
N GLU A 290 20.33 33.76 -0.13
CA GLU A 290 19.06 33.73 -0.84
C GLU A 290 17.94 33.67 0.19
N ALA A 291 16.94 34.54 0.05
CA ALA A 291 15.73 34.41 0.82
C ALA A 291 15.20 32.99 0.63
N VAL A 292 14.87 32.34 1.73
CA VAL A 292 14.04 31.11 1.65
C VAL A 292 12.80 31.55 0.89
N ARG A 293 12.73 31.22 -0.41
CA ARG A 293 11.49 31.34 -1.13
C ARG A 293 10.57 30.33 -0.47
N ALA A 294 9.70 30.81 0.40
CA ALA A 294 8.57 30.03 0.84
C ALA A 294 7.86 29.62 -0.46
N GLU A 295 8.05 28.38 -0.89
CA GLU A 295 7.19 27.82 -1.92
C GLU A 295 5.78 28.02 -1.40
N ARG A 296 4.90 28.59 -2.21
CA ARG A 296 3.49 28.68 -1.83
C ARG A 296 3.05 27.26 -1.57
N GLU A 297 2.73 26.96 -0.31
CA GLU A 297 2.08 25.70 0.05
C GLU A 297 0.88 25.53 -0.86
N PHE A 298 0.85 24.43 -1.56
CA PHE A 298 -0.30 24.08 -2.38
C PHE A 298 -1.44 23.75 -1.42
N ARG A 299 -2.58 24.43 -1.53
CA ARG A 299 -3.76 24.17 -0.70
C ARG A 299 -4.91 23.76 -1.57
N ILE A 300 -5.55 22.69 -1.18
CA ILE A 300 -6.83 22.24 -1.72
C ILE A 300 -7.94 22.87 -0.86
N GLU A 301 -8.96 23.39 -1.48
CA GLU A 301 -10.14 23.94 -0.79
C GLU A 301 -11.40 23.37 -1.44
N PHE A 302 -12.24 22.69 -0.65
CA PHE A 302 -13.61 22.37 -1.01
C PHE A 302 -14.53 23.47 -0.48
N SER A 303 -15.35 24.03 -1.35
CA SER A 303 -16.33 25.05 -0.93
C SER A 303 -17.43 24.40 -0.08
N GLU A 304 -18.00 25.16 0.84
CA GLU A 304 -19.16 24.74 1.64
C GLU A 304 -20.31 24.28 0.73
N PRO A 305 -20.96 23.15 1.05
CA PRO A 305 -22.12 22.68 0.32
C PRO A 305 -23.28 23.70 0.38
N ALA A 306 -23.96 23.94 -0.74
CA ALA A 306 -25.08 24.87 -0.79
C ALA A 306 -26.28 24.41 0.09
N LYS A 307 -26.44 23.09 0.27
CA LYS A 307 -27.43 22.43 1.12
C LYS A 307 -26.83 21.18 1.72
N LEU A 308 -27.10 20.95 3.00
CA LEU A 308 -26.62 19.77 3.73
C LEU A 308 -27.79 19.11 4.48
N PRO A 309 -28.62 18.28 3.79
CA PRO A 309 -29.71 17.55 4.45
C PRO A 309 -29.13 16.48 5.39
N PHE A 310 -29.81 16.22 6.51
CA PHE A 310 -29.34 15.31 7.56
C PHE A 310 -29.12 13.88 7.02
N SER A 311 -30.13 13.28 6.37
CA SER A 311 -30.02 11.97 5.74
C SER A 311 -29.74 12.13 4.24
N LEU A 312 -28.62 11.66 3.78
CA LEU A 312 -28.15 11.84 2.41
C LEU A 312 -28.47 10.63 1.54
N ILE A 313 -28.06 9.44 1.97
CA ILE A 313 -28.24 8.16 1.25
C ILE A 313 -28.57 7.06 2.23
N ARG A 314 -29.44 6.13 1.81
CA ARG A 314 -29.75 4.91 2.55
C ARG A 314 -29.88 3.72 1.61
N LEU A 315 -29.25 2.62 1.98
CA LEU A 315 -29.41 1.30 1.40
C LEU A 315 -30.14 0.44 2.42
N ASN A 316 -31.23 -0.23 2.03
CA ASN A 316 -32.03 -1.11 2.88
C ASN A 316 -32.06 -2.50 2.22
N HIS A 317 -31.49 -3.49 2.89
CA HIS A 317 -31.44 -4.89 2.45
C HIS A 317 -30.99 -5.05 0.99
N VAL A 318 -29.90 -4.36 0.61
CA VAL A 318 -29.45 -4.30 -0.78
C VAL A 318 -28.52 -5.46 -1.11
N ASP A 319 -28.85 -6.19 -2.17
CA ASP A 319 -27.92 -7.06 -2.86
C ASP A 319 -27.29 -6.31 -4.03
N ALA A 320 -25.96 -6.35 -4.14
CA ALA A 320 -25.24 -5.68 -5.20
C ALA A 320 -24.29 -6.62 -5.98
N GLY A 321 -24.24 -6.44 -7.30
CA GLY A 321 -23.43 -7.27 -8.20
C GLY A 321 -23.66 -6.89 -9.67
N TYR A 322 -22.93 -7.53 -10.56
CA TYR A 322 -22.93 -7.21 -11.99
C TYR A 322 -23.90 -8.09 -12.81
N GLY A 323 -24.77 -8.84 -12.14
CA GLY A 323 -25.82 -9.68 -12.73
C GLY A 323 -26.43 -10.62 -11.69
N PRO A 324 -27.55 -11.26 -12.00
CA PRO A 324 -28.25 -12.16 -11.08
C PRO A 324 -27.35 -13.29 -10.55
N ASP A 325 -26.45 -13.81 -11.39
CA ASP A 325 -25.51 -14.90 -11.07
C ASP A 325 -24.15 -14.38 -10.56
N ALA A 326 -23.92 -13.06 -10.58
CA ALA A 326 -22.69 -12.40 -10.18
C ALA A 326 -22.91 -11.45 -9.00
N ARG A 327 -23.63 -11.92 -7.96
CA ARG A 327 -23.83 -11.19 -6.72
C ARG A 327 -22.51 -11.14 -5.94
N ILE A 328 -22.10 -9.94 -5.54
CA ILE A 328 -20.85 -9.67 -4.80
C ILE A 328 -21.14 -9.33 -3.34
N LEU A 329 -22.18 -8.53 -3.10
CA LEU A 329 -22.60 -8.12 -1.76
C LEU A 329 -24.04 -8.55 -1.52
N SER A 330 -24.34 -8.95 -0.29
CA SER A 330 -25.64 -9.45 0.12
C SER A 330 -26.13 -8.74 1.35
N ASP A 331 -27.43 -8.42 1.38
CA ASP A 331 -28.14 -7.89 2.54
C ASP A 331 -27.45 -6.66 3.17
N VAL A 332 -27.11 -5.68 2.34
CA VAL A 332 -26.39 -4.47 2.77
C VAL A 332 -27.38 -3.46 3.35
N ASP A 333 -27.22 -3.16 4.64
CA ASP A 333 -27.86 -2.05 5.33
C ASP A 333 -26.82 -0.96 5.61
N PHE A 334 -26.87 0.16 4.86
CA PHE A 334 -25.93 1.25 4.99
C PHE A 334 -26.64 2.59 4.95
N GLY A 335 -26.30 3.49 5.86
CA GLY A 335 -26.81 4.86 5.91
C GLY A 335 -25.68 5.87 5.94
N LEU A 336 -25.85 6.99 5.23
CA LEU A 336 -24.92 8.11 5.23
C LEU A 336 -25.64 9.39 5.62
N GLU A 337 -25.19 10.01 6.70
CA GLU A 337 -25.71 11.25 7.24
C GLU A 337 -24.73 12.41 7.04
N ALA A 338 -25.23 13.64 7.15
CA ALA A 338 -24.40 14.84 7.03
C ALA A 338 -23.24 14.84 8.03
N GLY A 339 -22.05 15.18 7.55
CA GLY A 339 -20.85 15.26 8.37
C GLY A 339 -20.22 13.91 8.76
N GLN A 340 -20.84 12.77 8.40
CA GLN A 340 -20.24 11.46 8.65
C GLN A 340 -19.00 11.24 7.78
N ARG A 341 -17.99 10.59 8.35
CA ARG A 341 -16.69 10.31 7.72
C ARG A 341 -16.39 8.83 7.81
N VAL A 342 -16.73 8.12 6.74
CA VAL A 342 -16.74 6.66 6.68
C VAL A 342 -15.52 6.14 5.91
N GLY A 343 -14.67 5.34 6.53
CA GLY A 343 -13.63 4.56 5.89
C GLY A 343 -14.10 3.15 5.56
N LEU A 344 -14.03 2.74 4.29
CA LEU A 344 -14.35 1.39 3.85
C LEU A 344 -13.10 0.52 3.86
N LEU A 345 -13.06 -0.46 4.76
CA LEU A 345 -11.96 -1.39 4.95
C LEU A 345 -12.30 -2.76 4.34
N GLY A 346 -11.34 -3.43 3.74
CA GLY A 346 -11.53 -4.77 3.18
C GLY A 346 -10.40 -5.15 2.22
N PRO A 347 -10.17 -6.45 2.00
CA PRO A 347 -9.18 -6.91 1.04
C PRO A 347 -9.56 -6.53 -0.40
N ASN A 348 -8.59 -6.60 -1.31
CA ASN A 348 -8.88 -6.35 -2.72
C ASN A 348 -9.81 -7.44 -3.28
N GLY A 349 -10.78 -7.02 -4.09
CA GLY A 349 -11.81 -7.91 -4.62
C GLY A 349 -12.98 -8.20 -3.67
N ALA A 350 -12.99 -7.68 -2.44
CA ALA A 350 -14.06 -7.90 -1.48
C ALA A 350 -15.40 -7.20 -1.83
N GLY A 351 -15.41 -6.32 -2.83
CA GLY A 351 -16.62 -5.60 -3.25
C GLY A 351 -16.69 -4.14 -2.82
N LYS A 352 -15.59 -3.52 -2.34
CA LYS A 352 -15.54 -2.09 -1.94
C LYS A 352 -16.04 -1.17 -3.07
N THR A 353 -15.45 -1.30 -4.27
CA THR A 353 -15.86 -0.51 -5.43
C THR A 353 -17.30 -0.81 -5.88
N THR A 354 -17.78 -2.05 -5.70
CA THR A 354 -19.18 -2.42 -5.95
C THR A 354 -20.11 -1.66 -5.01
N LEU A 355 -19.77 -1.62 -3.72
CA LEU A 355 -20.53 -0.84 -2.72
C LEU A 355 -20.54 0.65 -3.09
N VAL A 356 -19.38 1.24 -3.39
CA VAL A 356 -19.26 2.65 -3.80
C VAL A 356 -20.13 2.96 -5.01
N LYS A 357 -20.05 2.15 -6.08
CA LYS A 357 -20.89 2.31 -7.29
C LYS A 357 -22.38 2.19 -6.99
N THR A 358 -22.76 1.32 -6.06
CA THR A 358 -24.16 1.21 -5.59
C THR A 358 -24.59 2.46 -4.81
N ILE A 359 -23.73 2.99 -3.94
CA ILE A 359 -23.98 4.24 -3.21
C ILE A 359 -24.11 5.43 -4.17
N VAL A 360 -23.23 5.55 -5.18
CA VAL A 360 -23.32 6.60 -6.23
C VAL A 360 -24.59 6.45 -7.06
N GLY A 361 -25.03 5.23 -7.32
CA GLY A 361 -26.17 4.90 -8.19
C GLY A 361 -25.76 4.55 -9.63
N GLU A 362 -24.46 4.34 -9.88
CA GLU A 362 -23.96 3.79 -11.15
C GLU A 362 -24.30 2.31 -11.31
N LEU A 363 -24.42 1.59 -10.18
CA LEU A 363 -24.83 0.20 -10.14
C LEU A 363 -26.18 0.10 -9.46
N ALA A 364 -27.19 -0.35 -10.19
CA ALA A 364 -28.53 -0.59 -9.64
C ALA A 364 -28.50 -1.81 -8.70
N PRO A 365 -29.20 -1.74 -7.54
CA PRO A 365 -29.37 -2.88 -6.67
C PRO A 365 -30.01 -4.07 -7.40
N LEU A 366 -29.54 -5.29 -7.12
CA LEU A 366 -30.17 -6.53 -7.60
C LEU A 366 -31.45 -6.84 -6.78
N CYS A 367 -31.42 -6.51 -5.50
CA CYS A 367 -32.54 -6.62 -4.56
C CYS A 367 -32.44 -5.48 -3.54
N GLY A 368 -33.52 -5.19 -2.81
CA GLY A 368 -33.55 -4.11 -1.82
C GLY A 368 -33.79 -2.73 -2.43
N GLU A 369 -33.61 -1.68 -1.62
CA GLU A 369 -33.92 -0.31 -2.00
C GLU A 369 -32.77 0.65 -1.69
N ARG A 370 -32.40 1.47 -2.69
CA ARG A 370 -31.54 2.63 -2.53
C ARG A 370 -32.37 3.90 -2.53
N SER A 371 -32.38 4.62 -1.42
CA SER A 371 -33.03 5.92 -1.30
C SER A 371 -31.97 7.04 -1.17
N ALA A 372 -32.20 8.16 -1.84
CA ALA A 372 -31.31 9.30 -1.87
C ALA A 372 -32.09 10.60 -1.73
N HIS A 373 -31.52 11.58 -1.00
CA HIS A 373 -32.18 12.88 -0.82
C HIS A 373 -32.19 13.64 -2.18
N PRO A 374 -33.28 14.39 -2.51
CA PRO A 374 -33.39 15.17 -3.75
C PRO A 374 -32.26 16.21 -3.96
N ASP A 375 -31.78 16.82 -2.86
CA ASP A 375 -30.68 17.79 -2.88
C ASP A 375 -29.28 17.14 -2.80
N LEU A 376 -29.18 15.82 -2.97
CA LEU A 376 -27.90 15.11 -2.97
C LEU A 376 -27.02 15.54 -4.16
N ARG A 377 -25.78 15.92 -3.85
CA ARG A 377 -24.72 16.22 -4.83
C ARG A 377 -23.49 15.43 -4.48
N ILE A 378 -23.19 14.42 -5.28
CA ILE A 378 -22.04 13.53 -5.06
C ILE A 378 -20.86 14.02 -5.87
N GLY A 379 -19.73 14.25 -5.23
CA GLY A 379 -18.42 14.35 -5.86
C GLY A 379 -17.76 12.97 -5.82
N TYR A 380 -17.75 12.28 -6.95
CA TYR A 380 -17.15 10.94 -7.02
C TYR A 380 -15.76 11.02 -7.67
N PHE A 381 -14.75 10.62 -6.92
CA PHE A 381 -13.39 10.49 -7.40
C PHE A 381 -12.98 9.01 -7.39
N ALA A 382 -12.65 8.49 -8.55
CA ALA A 382 -12.13 7.15 -8.73
C ALA A 382 -11.09 7.14 -9.87
N GLN A 383 -10.38 6.05 -10.02
CA GLN A 383 -9.36 5.91 -11.07
C GLN A 383 -9.93 6.24 -12.45
N HIS A 384 -11.13 5.74 -12.77
CA HIS A 384 -11.77 6.02 -14.07
C HIS A 384 -12.13 7.50 -14.26
N THR A 385 -12.32 8.29 -13.18
CA THR A 385 -12.58 9.75 -13.29
C THR A 385 -11.35 10.47 -13.86
N VAL A 386 -10.16 10.02 -13.52
CA VAL A 386 -8.90 10.55 -14.07
C VAL A 386 -8.71 10.13 -15.53
N GLU A 387 -9.08 8.90 -15.87
CA GLU A 387 -9.01 8.35 -17.22
C GLU A 387 -10.08 8.92 -18.16
N SER A 388 -11.22 9.38 -17.62
CA SER A 388 -12.33 9.95 -18.39
C SER A 388 -12.14 11.41 -18.81
N LEU A 389 -11.02 12.04 -18.43
CA LEU A 389 -10.69 13.37 -18.93
C LEU A 389 -10.55 13.32 -20.46
N ARG A 390 -11.29 14.20 -21.15
CA ARG A 390 -11.40 14.18 -22.60
C ARG A 390 -10.05 14.49 -23.27
N GLU A 391 -9.59 13.59 -24.12
CA GLU A 391 -8.37 13.74 -24.90
C GLU A 391 -8.43 15.01 -25.77
N GLY A 392 -7.32 15.73 -25.89
CA GLY A 392 -7.20 16.97 -26.65
C GLY A 392 -7.85 18.18 -25.96
N ALA A 393 -8.66 18.03 -24.93
CA ALA A 393 -9.29 19.13 -24.24
C ALA A 393 -8.32 19.83 -23.25
N THR A 394 -8.65 21.07 -22.91
CA THR A 394 -7.91 21.86 -21.90
C THR A 394 -8.63 21.85 -20.56
N PRO A 395 -7.96 22.18 -19.44
CA PRO A 395 -8.64 22.40 -18.17
C PRO A 395 -9.82 23.37 -18.27
N MET A 396 -9.67 24.46 -19.03
CA MET A 396 -10.76 25.43 -19.27
C MET A 396 -11.96 24.81 -19.98
N ASP A 397 -11.75 23.90 -20.93
CA ASP A 397 -12.83 23.24 -21.63
C ASP A 397 -13.64 22.32 -20.73
N HIS A 398 -12.97 21.58 -19.83
CA HIS A 398 -13.65 20.74 -18.84
C HIS A 398 -14.52 21.57 -17.88
N PHE A 399 -14.07 22.76 -17.46
CA PHE A 399 -14.90 23.65 -16.61
C PHE A 399 -16.11 24.18 -17.36
N ARG A 400 -15.97 24.52 -18.65
CA ARG A 400 -17.09 24.93 -19.49
C ARG A 400 -18.10 23.83 -19.75
N ASP A 401 -17.64 22.58 -19.85
CA ASP A 401 -18.53 21.43 -19.99
C ASP A 401 -19.42 21.23 -18.75
N ILE A 402 -18.88 21.50 -17.55
CA ILE A 402 -19.61 21.35 -16.28
C ILE A 402 -20.50 22.56 -15.99
N ASP A 403 -20.03 23.76 -16.30
CA ASP A 403 -20.71 25.03 -16.05
C ASP A 403 -20.68 25.91 -17.28
N PRO A 404 -21.58 25.64 -18.29
CA PRO A 404 -21.59 26.36 -19.56
C PRO A 404 -21.87 27.87 -19.43
N ASP A 405 -22.60 28.27 -18.39
CA ASP A 405 -22.96 29.67 -18.10
C ASP A 405 -21.92 30.38 -17.22
N GLY A 406 -20.91 29.67 -16.79
CA GLY A 406 -19.86 30.16 -15.91
C GLY A 406 -18.94 31.19 -16.56
N VAL A 407 -18.46 32.14 -15.74
CA VAL A 407 -17.56 33.20 -16.19
C VAL A 407 -16.12 32.68 -16.31
N ASN A 408 -15.52 32.81 -17.51
CA ASN A 408 -14.14 32.35 -17.77
C ASN A 408 -13.10 32.86 -16.76
N GLN A 409 -13.27 34.08 -16.22
CA GLN A 409 -12.36 34.62 -15.21
C GLN A 409 -12.42 33.82 -13.91
N ASN A 410 -13.62 33.41 -13.47
CA ASN A 410 -13.79 32.60 -12.26
C ASN A 410 -13.11 31.24 -12.42
N PHE A 411 -13.21 30.63 -13.62
CA PHE A 411 -12.51 29.38 -13.92
C PHE A 411 -10.98 29.53 -13.82
N ARG A 412 -10.43 30.63 -14.38
CA ARG A 412 -8.99 30.92 -14.31
C ARG A 412 -8.52 31.13 -12.88
N ASP A 413 -9.27 31.90 -12.10
CA ASP A 413 -8.93 32.19 -10.70
C ASP A 413 -8.97 30.92 -9.86
N PHE A 414 -9.97 30.06 -10.12
CA PHE A 414 -10.08 28.77 -9.45
C PHE A 414 -8.97 27.80 -9.89
N LEU A 415 -8.74 27.63 -11.17
CA LEU A 415 -7.65 26.83 -11.73
C LEU A 415 -6.29 27.30 -11.23
N GLY A 416 -6.11 28.62 -11.06
CA GLY A 416 -4.89 29.21 -10.48
C GLY A 416 -4.62 28.74 -9.05
N LYS A 417 -5.65 28.56 -8.22
CA LYS A 417 -5.54 27.98 -6.87
C LYS A 417 -5.08 26.51 -6.92
N TRP A 418 -5.47 25.78 -7.97
CA TRP A 418 -5.12 24.39 -8.21
C TRP A 418 -3.83 24.19 -9.02
N ASN A 419 -2.95 25.20 -9.06
CA ASN A 419 -1.68 25.19 -9.81
C ASN A 419 -1.82 25.00 -11.33
N PHE A 420 -2.95 25.41 -11.93
CA PHE A 420 -3.15 25.51 -13.36
C PHE A 420 -3.23 27.00 -13.79
N ALA A 421 -2.21 27.78 -13.42
CA ALA A 421 -2.16 29.22 -13.70
C ALA A 421 -1.58 29.52 -15.10
N GLY A 422 -1.97 30.65 -15.69
CA GLY A 422 -1.43 31.13 -16.96
C GLY A 422 -1.72 30.19 -18.13
N ASP A 423 -0.69 29.89 -18.92
CA ASP A 423 -0.81 29.05 -20.11
C ASP A 423 -1.19 27.59 -19.78
N ARG A 424 -0.88 27.13 -18.57
CA ARG A 424 -1.18 25.77 -18.12
C ARG A 424 -2.69 25.46 -18.11
N ALA A 425 -3.55 26.47 -17.93
CA ALA A 425 -5.00 26.33 -18.00
C ALA A 425 -5.52 26.03 -19.43
N PHE A 426 -4.69 26.29 -20.45
CA PHE A 426 -5.02 26.13 -21.87
C PHE A 426 -4.21 25.05 -22.57
N GLU A 427 -3.33 24.36 -21.88
CA GLU A 427 -2.60 23.22 -22.43
C GLU A 427 -3.50 21.99 -22.50
N SER A 428 -3.28 21.12 -23.51
CA SER A 428 -3.98 19.83 -23.60
C SER A 428 -3.65 18.94 -22.41
N VAL A 429 -4.67 18.30 -21.85
CA VAL A 429 -4.52 17.33 -20.74
C VAL A 429 -3.72 16.09 -21.14
N ASP A 430 -3.51 15.83 -22.44
CA ASP A 430 -2.74 14.69 -22.94
C ASP A 430 -1.28 14.73 -22.48
N GLY A 431 -0.73 15.94 -22.36
CA GLY A 431 0.63 16.17 -21.86
C GLY A 431 0.75 16.17 -20.34
N PHE A 432 -0.35 15.98 -19.60
CA PHE A 432 -0.33 16.03 -18.14
C PHE A 432 0.15 14.71 -17.55
N SER A 433 0.93 14.80 -16.48
CA SER A 433 1.26 13.64 -15.63
C SER A 433 0.01 13.09 -14.93
N GLY A 434 0.05 11.84 -14.48
CA GLY A 434 -1.04 11.23 -13.71
C GLY A 434 -1.46 12.07 -12.50
N GLY A 435 -0.50 12.67 -11.77
CA GLY A 435 -0.80 13.56 -10.66
C GLY A 435 -1.45 14.89 -11.07
N GLU A 436 -1.11 15.44 -12.22
CA GLU A 436 -1.76 16.64 -12.75
C GLU A 436 -3.18 16.35 -13.21
N ARG A 437 -3.42 15.19 -13.83
CA ARG A 437 -4.77 14.73 -14.21
C ARG A 437 -5.64 14.50 -12.97
N ALA A 438 -5.11 13.83 -11.95
CA ALA A 438 -5.82 13.61 -10.68
C ALA A 438 -6.17 14.95 -9.99
N ARG A 439 -5.25 15.91 -9.97
CA ARG A 439 -5.48 17.25 -9.44
C ARG A 439 -6.57 18.00 -10.22
N LEU A 440 -6.59 17.89 -11.54
CA LEU A 440 -7.64 18.49 -12.37
C LEU A 440 -9.01 17.84 -12.06
N ALA A 441 -9.07 16.52 -11.96
CA ALA A 441 -10.30 15.80 -11.61
C ALA A 441 -10.84 16.23 -10.23
N LEU A 442 -9.98 16.37 -9.21
CA LEU A 442 -10.36 16.91 -7.91
C LEU A 442 -10.84 18.36 -8.00
N ALA A 443 -10.20 19.20 -8.82
CA ALA A 443 -10.63 20.58 -9.04
C ALA A 443 -12.04 20.65 -9.65
N LEU A 444 -12.34 19.80 -10.62
CA LEU A 444 -13.67 19.70 -11.25
C LEU A 444 -14.75 19.27 -10.26
N ILE A 445 -14.42 18.32 -9.35
CA ILE A 445 -15.30 17.88 -8.26
C ILE A 445 -15.54 19.05 -7.27
N ALA A 446 -14.47 19.72 -6.85
CA ALA A 446 -14.57 20.82 -5.91
C ALA A 446 -15.40 22.02 -6.44
N TRP A 447 -15.34 22.27 -7.76
CA TRP A 447 -16.16 23.30 -8.41
C TRP A 447 -17.65 23.05 -8.27
N GLN A 448 -18.08 21.78 -8.32
CA GLN A 448 -19.50 21.39 -8.26
C GLN A 448 -20.12 21.53 -6.85
N LYS A 449 -19.34 21.86 -5.82
CA LYS A 449 -19.76 22.04 -4.43
C LYS A 449 -20.58 20.85 -3.92
N PRO A 450 -20.01 19.64 -3.89
CA PRO A 450 -20.69 18.44 -3.43
C PRO A 450 -21.05 18.53 -1.95
N ASN A 451 -22.10 17.82 -1.52
CA ASN A 451 -22.40 17.58 -0.11
C ASN A 451 -22.01 16.17 0.35
N VAL A 452 -21.62 15.31 -0.59
CA VAL A 452 -21.01 14.00 -0.33
C VAL A 452 -19.76 13.86 -1.20
N LEU A 453 -18.65 13.50 -0.60
CA LEU A 453 -17.44 13.08 -1.31
C LEU A 453 -17.29 11.56 -1.21
N LEU A 454 -17.26 10.90 -2.36
CA LEU A 454 -16.94 9.49 -2.50
C LEU A 454 -15.57 9.39 -3.14
N LEU A 455 -14.60 8.86 -2.40
CA LEU A 455 -13.21 8.83 -2.79
C LEU A 455 -12.73 7.37 -2.85
N ASP A 456 -12.51 6.87 -4.06
CA ASP A 456 -12.00 5.51 -4.29
C ASP A 456 -10.53 5.61 -4.72
N GLU A 457 -9.61 5.28 -3.80
CA GLU A 457 -8.15 5.37 -3.94
C GLU A 457 -7.66 6.76 -4.37
N PRO A 458 -8.02 7.84 -3.64
CA PRO A 458 -7.73 9.21 -4.06
C PRO A 458 -6.25 9.58 -4.04
N THR A 459 -5.42 8.80 -3.36
CA THR A 459 -3.98 9.04 -3.21
C THR A 459 -3.13 8.48 -4.34
N ASN A 460 -3.72 7.64 -5.20
CA ASN A 460 -3.01 7.11 -6.35
C ASN A 460 -2.53 8.25 -7.26
N HIS A 461 -1.24 8.21 -7.63
CA HIS A 461 -0.56 9.22 -8.47
C HIS A 461 -0.34 10.60 -7.80
N LEU A 462 -0.82 10.84 -6.57
CA LEU A 462 -0.55 12.08 -5.83
C LEU A 462 0.82 11.98 -5.15
N ASP A 463 1.62 13.06 -5.24
CA ASP A 463 2.83 13.19 -4.44
C ASP A 463 2.48 13.55 -2.98
N LEU A 464 3.47 13.45 -2.09
CA LEU A 464 3.28 13.66 -0.65
C LEU A 464 2.66 15.03 -0.32
N GLU A 465 3.10 16.11 -1.00
CA GLU A 465 2.54 17.45 -0.80
C GLU A 465 1.05 17.51 -1.16
N MET A 466 0.67 16.85 -2.25
CA MET A 466 -0.73 16.77 -2.69
C MET A 466 -1.58 15.92 -1.73
N ARG A 467 -1.03 14.82 -1.20
CA ARG A 467 -1.71 13.97 -0.21
C ARG A 467 -1.99 14.73 1.08
N GLU A 468 -1.01 15.51 1.56
CA GLU A 468 -1.16 16.36 2.73
C GLU A 468 -2.20 17.46 2.53
N ALA A 469 -2.13 18.17 1.39
CA ALA A 469 -3.12 19.18 1.05
C ALA A 469 -4.54 18.59 0.93
N LEU A 470 -4.67 17.38 0.39
CA LEU A 470 -5.94 16.67 0.31
C LEU A 470 -6.44 16.28 1.71
N ALA A 471 -5.58 15.73 2.57
CA ALA A 471 -5.93 15.37 3.94
C ALA A 471 -6.40 16.59 4.75
N GLU A 472 -5.69 17.72 4.64
CA GLU A 472 -6.09 18.99 5.28
C GLU A 472 -7.46 19.46 4.76
N ALA A 473 -7.68 19.46 3.45
CA ALA A 473 -8.93 19.88 2.84
C ALA A 473 -10.11 18.99 3.24
N LEU A 474 -9.90 17.66 3.29
CA LEU A 474 -10.92 16.70 3.72
C LEU A 474 -11.22 16.81 5.21
N SER A 475 -10.22 17.14 6.05
CA SER A 475 -10.42 17.31 7.50
C SER A 475 -11.37 18.45 7.85
N VAL A 476 -11.41 19.51 7.04
CA VAL A 476 -12.28 20.68 7.24
C VAL A 476 -13.55 20.64 6.40
N PHE A 477 -13.74 19.64 5.56
CA PHE A 477 -14.93 19.52 4.71
C PHE A 477 -16.18 19.26 5.56
N GLU A 478 -17.24 20.04 5.39
CA GLU A 478 -18.47 19.95 6.21
C GLU A 478 -19.44 18.87 5.74
N GLY A 479 -19.34 18.41 4.49
CA GLY A 479 -20.17 17.35 3.93
C GLY A 479 -19.81 15.96 4.46
N ALA A 480 -20.54 14.95 4.00
CA ALA A 480 -20.20 13.56 4.32
C ALA A 480 -19.08 13.03 3.40
N ILE A 481 -18.26 12.15 3.94
CA ILE A 481 -17.16 11.50 3.23
C ILE A 481 -17.32 9.99 3.31
N VAL A 482 -17.19 9.31 2.17
CA VAL A 482 -16.97 7.86 2.11
C VAL A 482 -15.66 7.63 1.38
N MET A 483 -14.70 6.97 2.03
CA MET A 483 -13.35 6.80 1.51
C MET A 483 -12.97 5.32 1.45
N VAL A 484 -12.47 4.91 0.30
CA VAL A 484 -11.70 3.68 0.10
C VAL A 484 -10.26 4.10 -0.12
N SER A 485 -9.36 3.71 0.72
CA SER A 485 -7.92 3.98 0.53
C SER A 485 -7.06 2.92 1.22
N HIS A 486 -5.87 2.74 0.71
CA HIS A 486 -4.82 1.95 1.35
C HIS A 486 -3.80 2.83 2.10
N ASP A 487 -3.98 4.16 2.05
CA ASP A 487 -3.20 5.13 2.80
C ASP A 487 -3.75 5.26 4.23
N ARG A 488 -3.09 4.59 5.18
CA ARG A 488 -3.48 4.56 6.61
C ARG A 488 -3.49 5.96 7.22
N HIS A 489 -2.50 6.79 6.85
CA HIS A 489 -2.37 8.13 7.37
C HIS A 489 -3.58 8.99 6.96
N LEU A 490 -3.97 8.95 5.68
CA LEU A 490 -5.13 9.68 5.19
C LEU A 490 -6.44 9.20 5.83
N ILE A 491 -6.66 7.88 5.88
CA ILE A 491 -7.86 7.31 6.51
C ILE A 491 -7.93 7.70 7.99
N GLY A 492 -6.83 7.58 8.73
CA GLY A 492 -6.77 7.88 10.15
C GLY A 492 -6.96 9.36 10.48
N LEU A 493 -6.59 10.29 9.56
CA LEU A 493 -6.85 11.72 9.72
C LEU A 493 -8.27 12.14 9.38
N VAL A 494 -8.92 11.46 8.43
CA VAL A 494 -10.18 11.93 7.84
C VAL A 494 -11.37 11.15 8.34
N CYS A 495 -11.26 9.84 8.60
CA CYS A 495 -12.40 8.98 8.90
C CYS A 495 -12.54 8.73 10.41
N ASP A 496 -13.78 8.90 10.91
CA ASP A 496 -14.14 8.67 12.31
C ASP A 496 -14.84 7.32 12.52
N THR A 497 -15.41 6.75 11.46
CA THR A 497 -16.13 5.48 11.48
C THR A 497 -15.64 4.56 10.39
N PHE A 498 -15.58 3.27 10.69
CA PHE A 498 -15.12 2.27 9.75
C PHE A 498 -16.20 1.25 9.43
N TRP A 499 -16.25 0.83 8.19
CA TRP A 499 -17.10 -0.26 7.72
C TRP A 499 -16.25 -1.31 7.04
N ARG A 500 -16.47 -2.55 7.42
CA ARG A 500 -15.75 -3.69 6.89
C ARG A 500 -16.53 -4.34 5.75
N VAL A 501 -15.87 -4.52 4.62
CA VAL A 501 -16.37 -5.24 3.44
C VAL A 501 -15.58 -6.52 3.29
N ALA A 502 -16.17 -7.66 3.59
CA ALA A 502 -15.51 -8.96 3.50
C ALA A 502 -16.53 -10.09 3.29
N ASP A 503 -16.17 -11.10 2.51
CA ASP A 503 -16.97 -12.32 2.30
C ASP A 503 -18.42 -12.05 1.84
N GLY A 504 -18.62 -10.97 1.08
CA GLY A 504 -19.92 -10.53 0.57
C GLY A 504 -20.79 -9.77 1.60
N VAL A 505 -20.27 -9.51 2.79
CA VAL A 505 -20.97 -8.80 3.88
C VAL A 505 -20.38 -7.42 4.09
N VAL A 506 -21.24 -6.45 4.44
CA VAL A 506 -20.86 -5.08 4.77
C VAL A 506 -21.37 -4.77 6.18
N GLU A 507 -20.45 -4.52 7.10
CA GLU A 507 -20.82 -4.31 8.51
C GLU A 507 -19.97 -3.20 9.16
N PRO A 508 -20.51 -2.49 10.17
CA PRO A 508 -19.73 -1.54 10.95
C PRO A 508 -18.56 -2.22 11.66
N PHE A 509 -17.39 -1.59 11.64
CA PHE A 509 -16.22 -2.04 12.36
C PHE A 509 -15.96 -1.10 13.55
N ALA A 510 -16.07 -1.63 14.77
CA ALA A 510 -15.97 -0.84 16.00
C ALA A 510 -14.51 -0.58 16.46
N GLY A 511 -13.52 -1.09 15.73
CA GLY A 511 -12.10 -0.94 16.04
C GLY A 511 -11.42 0.20 15.29
N ASP A 512 -10.14 0.43 15.61
CA ASP A 512 -9.25 1.31 14.88
C ASP A 512 -8.49 0.57 13.75
N LEU A 513 -7.59 1.28 13.05
CA LEU A 513 -6.81 0.69 11.96
C LEU A 513 -5.81 -0.37 12.44
N ASP A 514 -5.32 -0.26 13.68
CA ASP A 514 -4.40 -1.26 14.27
C ASP A 514 -5.15 -2.54 14.62
N GLU A 515 -6.36 -2.42 15.16
CA GLU A 515 -7.25 -3.55 15.41
C GLU A 515 -7.70 -4.20 14.10
N TYR A 516 -7.93 -3.40 13.05
CA TYR A 516 -8.19 -3.94 11.72
C TYR A 516 -6.99 -4.72 11.17
N ALA A 517 -5.77 -4.21 11.32
CA ALA A 517 -4.56 -4.92 10.94
C ALA A 517 -4.36 -6.23 11.74
N ALA A 518 -4.76 -6.26 13.02
CA ALA A 518 -4.75 -7.47 13.82
C ALA A 518 -5.79 -8.50 13.35
N TRP A 519 -7.01 -8.04 13.01
CA TRP A 519 -8.05 -8.87 12.43
C TRP A 519 -7.61 -9.51 11.10
N LEU A 520 -6.97 -8.74 10.22
CA LEU A 520 -6.43 -9.23 8.95
C LEU A 520 -5.42 -10.37 9.18
N ARG A 521 -4.49 -10.21 10.14
CA ARG A 521 -3.50 -11.24 10.50
C ARG A 521 -4.16 -12.54 10.97
N THR A 522 -5.19 -12.43 11.79
CA THR A 522 -5.95 -13.59 12.28
C THR A 522 -6.68 -14.29 11.13
N ARG A 523 -7.27 -13.53 10.22
CA ARG A 523 -7.95 -14.05 9.02
C ARG A 523 -6.98 -14.77 8.08
N ALA A 524 -5.81 -14.17 7.80
CA ALA A 524 -4.79 -14.78 6.95
C ALA A 524 -4.30 -16.12 7.52
N SER A 525 -4.09 -16.20 8.84
CA SER A 525 -3.71 -17.45 9.52
C SER A 525 -4.82 -18.51 9.45
N ALA A 526 -6.09 -18.11 9.61
CA ALA A 526 -7.23 -19.02 9.51
C ALA A 526 -7.45 -19.53 8.07
N GLN A 527 -7.27 -18.68 7.06
CA GLN A 527 -7.32 -19.08 5.65
C GLN A 527 -6.17 -20.04 5.29
N GLY A 528 -4.96 -19.76 5.78
CA GLY A 528 -3.80 -20.65 5.62
C GLY A 528 -4.02 -22.04 6.26
N ALA A 529 -4.64 -22.08 7.43
CA ALA A 529 -4.99 -23.34 8.10
C ALA A 529 -6.07 -24.12 7.34
N ARG A 530 -7.09 -23.44 6.81
CA ARG A 530 -8.13 -24.08 5.97
C ARG A 530 -7.56 -24.62 4.67
N ALA A 531 -6.73 -23.85 3.96
CA ALA A 531 -6.10 -24.28 2.72
C ALA A 531 -5.14 -25.46 2.95
N LYS A 532 -4.48 -25.53 4.11
CA LYS A 532 -3.66 -26.68 4.49
C LYS A 532 -4.51 -27.91 4.76
N ALA A 533 -5.61 -27.79 5.49
CA ALA A 533 -6.52 -28.87 5.77
C ALA A 533 -7.19 -29.41 4.49
N GLU A 534 -7.57 -28.54 3.56
CA GLU A 534 -8.11 -28.94 2.25
C GLU A 534 -7.07 -29.69 1.39
N ARG A 535 -5.81 -29.24 1.39
CA ARG A 535 -4.72 -29.95 0.69
C ARG A 535 -4.44 -31.32 1.30
N GLU A 536 -4.45 -31.44 2.62
CA GLU A 536 -4.29 -32.72 3.31
C GLU A 536 -5.46 -33.67 2.99
N ALA A 537 -6.70 -33.15 2.98
CA ALA A 537 -7.88 -33.93 2.60
C ALA A 537 -7.87 -34.38 1.13
N LEU A 538 -7.41 -33.51 0.20
CA LEU A 538 -7.23 -33.86 -1.21
C LEU A 538 -6.12 -34.89 -1.40
N ALA A 539 -4.99 -34.74 -0.75
CA ALA A 539 -3.89 -35.71 -0.80
C ALA A 539 -4.29 -37.08 -0.22
N GLU A 540 -5.08 -37.12 0.86
CA GLU A 540 -5.66 -38.37 1.38
C GLU A 540 -6.69 -38.99 0.42
N ALA A 541 -7.50 -38.16 -0.24
CA ALA A 541 -8.46 -38.66 -1.24
C ALA A 541 -7.74 -39.23 -2.48
N GLU A 542 -6.65 -38.63 -2.93
CA GLU A 542 -5.82 -39.17 -4.02
C GLU A 542 -5.05 -40.41 -3.61
N ALA A 543 -4.46 -40.44 -2.41
CA ALA A 543 -3.80 -41.63 -1.88
C ALA A 543 -4.78 -42.81 -1.73
N ASN A 544 -6.03 -42.55 -1.39
CA ASN A 544 -7.09 -43.55 -1.32
C ASN A 544 -7.59 -44.01 -2.71
N ARG A 545 -7.54 -43.16 -3.75
CA ARG A 545 -7.79 -43.53 -5.14
C ARG A 545 -6.74 -44.50 -5.71
N HIS A 546 -5.48 -44.30 -5.34
CA HIS A 546 -4.40 -45.21 -5.79
C HIS A 546 -4.33 -46.53 -5.00
N LYS A 547 -5.08 -46.67 -3.90
CA LYS A 547 -5.22 -47.90 -3.13
C LYS A 547 -6.40 -48.80 -3.53
N ALA A 548 -7.11 -48.44 -4.60
CA ALA A 548 -8.15 -49.34 -5.15
C ALA A 548 -7.48 -50.55 -5.81
N PRO A 549 -7.76 -51.79 -5.38
CA PRO A 549 -7.12 -52.98 -5.95
C PRO A 549 -7.64 -53.24 -7.35
N ALA A 550 -6.72 -53.67 -8.23
CA ALA A 550 -7.05 -54.17 -9.57
C ALA A 550 -8.11 -55.29 -9.49
N ALA A 551 -9.06 -55.25 -10.43
CA ALA A 551 -10.16 -56.18 -10.52
C ALA A 551 -9.71 -57.64 -10.52
N ALA A 552 -10.16 -58.41 -9.53
CA ALA A 552 -10.08 -59.87 -9.50
C ALA A 552 -11.37 -60.47 -10.06
N PRO A 553 -11.33 -61.70 -10.66
CA PRO A 553 -12.43 -62.26 -11.43
C PRO A 553 -13.59 -62.71 -10.52
N ALA A 554 -14.79 -62.73 -11.11
CA ALA A 554 -16.06 -63.00 -10.46
C ALA A 554 -16.10 -64.28 -9.61
N PRO A 555 -16.59 -64.23 -8.37
CA PRO A 555 -16.91 -65.45 -7.61
C PRO A 555 -18.38 -65.76 -7.64
N ALA A 556 -18.64 -67.06 -7.53
CA ALA A 556 -19.93 -67.69 -7.33
C ALA A 556 -20.61 -67.31 -5.99
N PRO A 557 -21.93 -67.48 -5.81
CA PRO A 557 -22.68 -66.84 -4.73
C PRO A 557 -22.45 -67.54 -3.39
N VAL A 558 -22.06 -66.75 -2.36
CA VAL A 558 -22.02 -67.21 -0.98
C VAL A 558 -22.78 -66.22 -0.08
N VAL A 559 -23.58 -66.86 0.74
CA VAL A 559 -24.54 -66.45 1.74
C VAL A 559 -24.05 -65.30 2.63
N LEU A 560 -24.92 -64.31 2.83
CA LEU A 560 -24.89 -63.21 3.83
C LEU A 560 -24.55 -63.71 5.25
N ARG A 561 -23.50 -63.16 5.81
CA ARG A 561 -23.38 -62.92 7.27
C ARG A 561 -23.08 -61.46 7.50
N ALA A 562 -24.04 -60.77 8.09
CA ALA A 562 -23.94 -59.41 8.59
C ALA A 562 -22.94 -59.36 9.79
N GLY A 563 -21.84 -58.64 9.60
CA GLY A 563 -20.97 -58.20 10.69
C GLY A 563 -21.14 -56.69 10.85
N GLY A 564 -22.13 -56.25 11.59
CA GLY A 564 -22.35 -54.85 11.93
C GLY A 564 -21.28 -54.41 12.93
N LYS A 565 -20.61 -53.27 12.64
CA LYS A 565 -19.96 -52.48 13.68
C LYS A 565 -21.03 -52.14 14.72
N LYS A 566 -20.78 -52.46 16.00
CA LYS A 566 -21.66 -52.08 17.10
C LYS A 566 -21.73 -50.56 17.15
N PRO A 567 -22.91 -49.94 17.19
CA PRO A 567 -23.00 -48.50 17.43
C PRO A 567 -22.38 -48.16 18.79
N ALA A 568 -21.60 -47.08 18.84
CA ALA A 568 -21.04 -46.56 20.05
C ALA A 568 -22.13 -46.47 21.12
N ASN A 569 -21.82 -46.88 22.36
CA ASN A 569 -22.80 -46.93 23.43
C ASN A 569 -23.27 -45.48 23.74
N PRO A 570 -24.54 -45.14 23.48
CA PRO A 570 -25.01 -43.75 23.60
C PRO A 570 -24.87 -43.16 25.00
N VAL A 571 -24.84 -44.06 26.03
CA VAL A 571 -24.62 -43.65 27.44
C VAL A 571 -23.18 -43.19 27.67
N LYS A 572 -22.20 -43.83 27.02
CA LYS A 572 -20.79 -43.44 27.13
C LYS A 572 -20.49 -42.18 26.36
N LEU A 573 -21.12 -41.98 25.18
CA LEU A 573 -20.98 -40.77 24.38
C LEU A 573 -21.56 -39.56 25.11
N ALA A 574 -22.77 -39.68 25.65
CA ALA A 574 -23.39 -38.60 26.44
C ALA A 574 -22.61 -38.29 27.76
N ALA A 575 -21.95 -39.29 28.36
CA ALA A 575 -21.11 -39.04 29.52
C ALA A 575 -19.79 -38.34 29.16
N ALA A 576 -19.20 -38.61 27.99
CA ALA A 576 -18.02 -37.93 27.48
C ALA A 576 -18.33 -36.47 27.13
N GLU A 577 -19.45 -36.24 26.43
CA GLU A 577 -19.93 -34.91 26.06
C GLU A 577 -20.23 -34.04 27.28
N LYS A 578 -20.86 -34.61 28.31
CA LYS A 578 -21.09 -33.92 29.59
C LYS A 578 -19.79 -33.55 30.30
N LYS A 579 -18.76 -34.42 30.25
CA LYS A 579 -17.46 -34.16 30.83
C LYS A 579 -16.68 -33.04 30.13
N VAL A 580 -16.80 -32.93 28.78
CA VAL A 580 -16.25 -31.81 28.00
C VAL A 580 -16.92 -30.51 28.43
N GLY A 581 -18.25 -30.44 28.49
CA GLY A 581 -18.99 -29.24 28.92
C GLY A 581 -18.70 -28.82 30.38
N GLU A 582 -18.46 -29.79 31.28
CA GLU A 582 -18.06 -29.47 32.69
C GLU A 582 -16.64 -28.87 32.75
N LEU A 583 -15.72 -29.33 31.92
CA LEU A 583 -14.35 -28.78 31.87
C LEU A 583 -14.31 -27.41 31.18
N GLU A 584 -15.12 -27.15 30.15
CA GLU A 584 -15.29 -25.84 29.53
C GLU A 584 -15.85 -24.82 30.53
N ALA A 585 -16.85 -25.18 31.32
CA ALA A 585 -17.41 -24.30 32.33
C ALA A 585 -16.37 -23.96 33.43
N GLN A 586 -15.56 -24.93 33.86
CA GLN A 586 -14.50 -24.69 34.84
C GLN A 586 -13.36 -23.83 34.29
N LEU A 587 -13.04 -23.95 32.98
CA LEU A 587 -12.05 -23.10 32.32
C LEU A 587 -12.55 -21.65 32.25
N ALA A 588 -13.84 -21.44 31.92
CA ALA A 588 -14.47 -20.12 31.89
C ALA A 588 -14.52 -19.46 33.28
N GLU A 589 -14.74 -20.25 34.37
CA GLU A 589 -14.65 -19.73 35.75
C GLU A 589 -13.24 -19.27 36.11
N LEU A 590 -12.22 -20.03 35.72
CA LEU A 590 -10.81 -19.65 35.92
C LEU A 590 -10.43 -18.40 35.12
N ASP A 591 -10.89 -18.29 33.87
CA ASP A 591 -10.67 -17.09 33.05
C ASP A 591 -11.36 -15.87 33.65
N ALA A 592 -12.57 -16.01 34.17
CA ALA A 592 -13.28 -14.93 34.87
C ALA A 592 -12.58 -14.54 36.19
N ALA A 593 -12.05 -15.52 36.96
CA ALA A 593 -11.28 -15.23 38.15
C ALA A 593 -9.93 -14.54 37.86
N MET A 594 -9.29 -14.85 36.75
CA MET A 594 -8.06 -14.18 36.30
C MET A 594 -8.34 -12.75 35.77
N ALA A 595 -9.56 -12.42 35.34
CA ALA A 595 -9.95 -11.10 34.90
C ALA A 595 -10.25 -10.13 36.06
N ASP A 596 -10.27 -10.60 37.32
CA ASP A 596 -10.49 -9.75 38.48
C ASP A 596 -9.29 -8.80 38.72
N PRO A 597 -9.48 -7.47 38.73
CA PRO A 597 -8.41 -6.51 38.98
C PRO A 597 -7.63 -6.74 40.31
N ALA A 598 -8.28 -7.34 41.31
CA ALA A 598 -7.63 -7.69 42.60
C ALA A 598 -6.60 -8.83 42.49
N VAL A 599 -6.73 -9.69 41.49
CA VAL A 599 -5.82 -10.80 41.21
C VAL A 599 -4.56 -10.32 40.47
N PHE A 600 -4.70 -9.30 39.60
CA PHE A 600 -3.54 -8.69 38.93
C PHE A 600 -2.55 -8.02 39.89
N ALA A 601 -3.02 -7.59 41.06
CA ALA A 601 -2.15 -7.00 42.10
C ALA A 601 -1.30 -8.02 42.89
N ASP A 602 -1.60 -9.31 42.79
CA ASP A 602 -0.93 -10.40 43.53
C ASP A 602 -0.30 -11.39 42.53
N ALA A 603 1.00 -11.21 42.25
CA ALA A 603 1.75 -12.05 41.32
C ALA A 603 1.76 -13.54 41.67
N GLY A 604 1.65 -13.88 42.98
CA GLY A 604 1.60 -15.26 43.44
C GLY A 604 0.27 -15.95 43.13
N LYS A 605 -0.84 -15.23 43.28
CA LYS A 605 -2.17 -15.72 42.91
C LYS A 605 -2.34 -15.84 41.39
N LEU A 606 -1.85 -14.87 40.63
CA LEU A 606 -1.89 -14.91 39.17
C LEU A 606 -1.12 -16.10 38.61
N ALA A 607 0.09 -16.38 39.15
CA ALA A 607 0.88 -17.54 38.74
C ALA A 607 0.19 -18.87 39.06
N SER A 608 -0.46 -18.99 40.26
CA SER A 608 -1.18 -20.20 40.64
C SER A 608 -2.43 -20.44 39.76
N LEU A 609 -3.19 -19.38 39.42
CA LEU A 609 -4.36 -19.48 38.55
C LEU A 609 -3.96 -19.80 37.12
N SER A 610 -2.85 -19.23 36.62
CA SER A 610 -2.31 -19.55 35.29
C SER A 610 -1.92 -21.02 35.18
N GLN A 611 -1.27 -21.58 36.21
CA GLN A 611 -0.92 -23.00 36.25
C GLN A 611 -2.16 -23.90 36.30
N GLN A 612 -3.20 -23.50 37.04
CA GLN A 612 -4.46 -24.25 37.10
C GLN A 612 -5.18 -24.20 35.76
N ARG A 613 -5.19 -23.05 35.09
CA ARG A 613 -5.76 -22.86 33.74
C ARG A 613 -5.09 -23.77 32.72
N GLU A 614 -3.76 -23.81 32.69
CA GLU A 614 -2.98 -24.64 31.79
C GLU A 614 -3.27 -26.14 31.98
N ASN A 615 -3.30 -26.60 33.25
CA ASN A 615 -3.68 -27.96 33.57
C ASN A 615 -5.11 -28.30 33.17
N MET A 616 -6.06 -27.34 33.27
CA MET A 616 -7.45 -27.53 32.90
C MET A 616 -7.60 -27.61 31.39
N ALA A 617 -6.87 -26.75 30.63
CA ALA A 617 -6.85 -26.78 29.17
C ALA A 617 -6.33 -28.11 28.62
N GLN A 618 -5.25 -28.66 29.20
CA GLN A 618 -4.74 -29.98 28.81
C GLN A 618 -5.76 -31.12 29.08
N ARG A 619 -6.50 -31.02 30.18
CA ARG A 619 -7.56 -32.01 30.50
C ARG A 619 -8.77 -31.91 29.58
N LEU A 620 -9.09 -30.70 29.12
CA LEU A 620 -10.13 -30.45 28.12
C LEU A 620 -9.74 -31.08 26.79
N GLU A 621 -8.53 -30.79 26.30
CA GLU A 621 -7.99 -31.34 25.06
C GLU A 621 -7.99 -32.89 25.05
N GLN A 622 -7.60 -33.51 26.18
CA GLN A 622 -7.65 -34.96 26.31
C GLN A 622 -9.10 -35.50 26.32
N ALA A 623 -10.04 -34.80 26.96
CA ALA A 623 -11.44 -35.22 27.00
C ALA A 623 -12.12 -35.08 25.62
N GLU A 624 -11.78 -34.06 24.84
CA GLU A 624 -12.22 -33.87 23.47
C GLU A 624 -11.68 -34.96 22.53
N ALA A 625 -10.38 -35.30 22.66
CA ALA A 625 -9.76 -36.38 21.91
C ALA A 625 -10.43 -37.75 22.22
N ASP A 626 -10.70 -38.02 23.49
CA ASP A 626 -11.40 -39.24 23.91
C ASP A 626 -12.85 -39.30 23.40
N TRP A 627 -13.55 -38.16 23.38
CA TRP A 627 -14.92 -38.04 22.83
C TRP A 627 -14.94 -38.26 21.31
N LEU A 628 -14.01 -37.64 20.55
CA LEU A 628 -13.87 -37.86 19.10
C LEU A 628 -13.52 -39.29 18.78
N ALA A 629 -12.62 -39.94 19.52
CA ALA A 629 -12.29 -41.34 19.33
C ALA A 629 -13.48 -42.29 19.58
N MET A 630 -14.45 -41.91 20.43
CA MET A 630 -15.69 -42.64 20.67
C MET A 630 -16.74 -42.47 19.55
N ILE A 631 -16.69 -41.34 18.82
CA ILE A 631 -17.55 -41.10 17.66
C ILE A 631 -17.05 -41.90 16.46
N ASP A 632 -15.73 -42.03 16.29
CA ASP A 632 -15.11 -42.74 15.16
C ASP A 632 -15.04 -44.27 15.34
N SER A 633 -15.35 -44.81 16.50
CA SER A 633 -15.33 -46.23 16.80
C SER A 633 -16.73 -46.89 16.68
#